data_7012d67e914e840769d788f569b40240
#
_entry.id   7012d67e914e840769d788f569b40240
#
_cell.length_a   1.000
_cell.length_b   1.000
_cell.length_c   1.000
_cell.angle_alpha   90.00
_cell.angle_beta   90.00
_cell.angle_gamma   90.00
#
_symmetry.space_group_name_H-M   'P 1'
#
loop_
_entity.id
_entity.type
_entity.pdbx_description
1 polymer ?
#
loop_
_entity_poly.entity_id
_entity_poly.type
_entity_poly.pdbx_seq_one_letter_code
_entity_poly.pdbx_strand_id
1 'polypeptide(L)'
;MSTIEDLRGRLWSDEPSKVDFLAARAIAETVSDAVLDDALDPLAIGLSGPWGSGKTTVLELIKADLDSRSDPENAKIITVRTDPWRYDPAVGAKESLIGEVLDAIAAELTERLKDVEESKGEKIKKLLKRLSDRVDWAKAVKLAAKSSLTLQIPGVSDVLDLIREPASEGTGAGDQPRGLAGFKAEFAELLGAEEMAHVRRVAVLVDDLDRCLVDTVVETLEAIRLFLSVEGMAFVIAADEDRVADAIRTRLPDSSMPTERPEDEDALPAEPPSKLYLHKIVQTTVPLPALGAFDTESYVLLLQLQNRVDQRLTDEQLEKVITECHRLRMAGALDDLQAPDDLDVQRELSFARRLTTILYEKLRGNPRRIKRFLNDLNIRRSIAARRGIELDFDVVAKLMVLEVLLPDQFQSVLSWLRTGELRDRLESLEAQANRPKEPPVPAPPTDLADHAPDEPAEIAADVTGAEPDDTAEDARPSEAEDAPTQAASAAAVAPHFAEDMIRWAKLPPDLHDLDLSPYLHLAASFRGDLLVSAELPQHLRDLAAQLASTRTVDRRQLTDESLRALTTDDVDQLLRHLVLRARDRVQEQRGAVAGIVRLATAHVAVQPAALDAFRRLPASDLQPGTAVILAGVEIPGMKDVINALAAQLPDGNIKKALTTPPPKGGKR
;
A
#
# COMPACT_ATOMS: atom_id res chain seq x y z
N MET A 1 8.90 18.13 -27.32
CA MET A 1 8.48 16.75 -27.64
C MET A 1 9.33 15.83 -26.81
N SER A 2 8.85 15.36 -25.67
CA SER A 2 9.51 14.36 -24.83
C SER A 2 9.53 13.05 -25.60
N THR A 3 10.68 12.47 -25.80
CA THR A 3 10.83 11.19 -26.52
C THR A 3 10.15 10.08 -25.73
N ILE A 4 9.59 9.07 -26.40
CA ILE A 4 8.96 7.88 -25.80
C ILE A 4 9.88 7.19 -24.76
N GLU A 5 11.19 7.41 -24.88
CA GLU A 5 12.20 6.93 -23.90
C GLU A 5 12.12 7.65 -22.56
N ASP A 6 11.80 8.94 -22.52
CA ASP A 6 11.64 9.72 -21.28
C ASP A 6 10.41 9.31 -20.44
N LEU A 7 9.47 8.61 -21.05
CA LEU A 7 8.25 8.12 -20.40
C LEU A 7 8.41 6.72 -19.77
N ARG A 8 9.57 6.08 -19.91
CA ARG A 8 9.86 4.78 -19.31
C ARG A 8 10.33 4.97 -17.86
N GLY A 9 9.42 5.30 -16.97
CA GLY A 9 9.69 5.24 -15.55
C GLY A 9 10.22 3.85 -15.19
N ARG A 10 11.42 3.77 -14.60
CA ARG A 10 11.96 2.52 -14.09
C ARG A 10 11.12 2.08 -12.90
N LEU A 11 10.95 0.78 -12.74
CA LEU A 11 10.31 0.22 -11.56
C LEU A 11 11.36 0.04 -10.47
N TRP A 12 10.96 0.31 -9.24
CA TRP A 12 11.77 -0.01 -8.07
C TRP A 12 11.64 -1.49 -7.74
N SER A 13 12.78 -2.14 -7.51
CA SER A 13 12.82 -3.52 -7.06
C SER A 13 12.26 -3.67 -5.65
N ASP A 14 11.61 -4.81 -5.38
CA ASP A 14 11.16 -5.23 -4.04
C ASP A 14 12.32 -5.82 -3.21
N GLU A 15 13.49 -6.01 -3.82
CA GLU A 15 14.71 -6.47 -3.14
C GLU A 15 15.18 -5.47 -2.07
N PRO A 16 15.90 -5.95 -1.04
CA PRO A 16 16.50 -5.10 -0.02
C PRO A 16 17.35 -3.99 -0.65
N SER A 17 17.20 -2.78 -0.17
CA SER A 17 17.96 -1.65 -0.67
C SER A 17 19.42 -1.73 -0.20
N LYS A 18 20.36 -1.52 -1.13
CA LYS A 18 21.78 -1.35 -0.79
C LYS A 18 22.09 0.07 -0.27
N VAL A 19 21.16 1.00 -0.50
CA VAL A 19 21.27 2.40 -0.11
C VAL A 19 20.32 2.67 1.05
N ASP A 20 20.83 3.29 2.09
CA ASP A 20 20.04 3.61 3.28
C ASP A 20 19.27 4.93 3.11
N PHE A 21 18.04 4.85 2.60
CA PHE A 21 17.16 6.01 2.45
C PHE A 21 16.46 6.42 3.76
N LEU A 22 16.51 5.57 4.80
CA LEU A 22 15.67 5.70 5.99
C LEU A 22 16.47 5.96 7.28
N ALA A 23 17.78 6.17 7.18
CA ALA A 23 18.70 6.27 8.33
C ALA A 23 18.66 5.01 9.23
N ALA A 24 18.47 3.84 8.62
CA ALA A 24 18.41 2.56 9.32
C ALA A 24 19.80 2.09 9.80
N ARG A 25 20.88 2.71 9.29
CA ARG A 25 22.28 2.38 9.68
C ARG A 25 22.51 2.55 11.16
N ALA A 26 21.96 3.59 11.79
CA ALA A 26 22.08 3.81 13.23
C ALA A 26 21.47 2.65 14.05
N ILE A 27 20.35 2.07 13.57
CA ILE A 27 19.75 0.88 14.19
C ILE A 27 20.68 -0.32 13.99
N ALA A 28 21.19 -0.49 12.78
CA ALA A 28 22.08 -1.61 12.46
C ALA A 28 23.36 -1.58 13.31
N GLU A 29 24.02 -0.43 13.40
CA GLU A 29 25.22 -0.25 14.21
C GLU A 29 24.95 -0.51 15.70
N THR A 30 23.84 -0.02 16.25
CA THR A 30 23.43 -0.26 17.64
C THR A 30 23.21 -1.75 17.91
N VAL A 31 22.55 -2.47 16.99
CA VAL A 31 22.35 -3.92 17.10
C VAL A 31 23.68 -4.66 16.99
N SER A 32 24.56 -4.25 16.08
CA SER A 32 25.91 -4.83 15.96
C SER A 32 26.74 -4.63 17.22
N ASP A 33 26.67 -3.44 17.84
CA ASP A 33 27.34 -3.15 19.12
C ASP A 33 26.85 -4.11 20.21
N ALA A 34 25.54 -4.32 20.33
CA ALA A 34 24.97 -5.26 21.30
C ALA A 34 25.36 -6.72 21.00
N VAL A 35 25.42 -7.14 19.72
CA VAL A 35 25.89 -8.47 19.30
C VAL A 35 27.32 -8.72 19.73
N LEU A 36 28.16 -7.68 19.74
CA LEU A 36 29.58 -7.77 20.08
C LEU A 36 29.87 -7.45 21.56
N ASP A 37 28.85 -7.13 22.36
CA ASP A 37 29.02 -6.88 23.78
C ASP A 37 29.14 -8.24 24.53
N ASP A 38 30.31 -8.44 25.14
CA ASP A 38 30.62 -9.68 25.88
C ASP A 38 29.78 -9.80 27.16
N ALA A 39 29.23 -8.69 27.70
CA ALA A 39 28.35 -8.71 28.86
C ALA A 39 26.95 -9.26 28.54
N LEU A 40 26.58 -9.32 27.28
CA LEU A 40 25.28 -9.80 26.81
C LEU A 40 25.33 -11.22 26.21
N ASP A 41 26.46 -11.91 26.35
CA ASP A 41 26.66 -13.24 25.74
C ASP A 41 26.07 -14.38 26.63
N PRO A 42 25.27 -15.28 26.09
CA PRO A 42 24.69 -15.33 24.73
C PRO A 42 23.49 -14.38 24.56
N LEU A 43 23.31 -13.88 23.34
CA LEU A 43 22.32 -12.83 23.05
C LEU A 43 21.30 -13.24 21.98
N ALA A 44 20.02 -12.88 22.19
CA ALA A 44 19.02 -12.84 21.13
C ALA A 44 18.29 -11.50 21.12
N ILE A 45 18.35 -10.82 19.98
CA ILE A 45 17.66 -9.55 19.73
C ILE A 45 16.55 -9.78 18.71
N GLY A 46 15.33 -9.31 19.02
CA GLY A 46 14.23 -9.19 18.06
C GLY A 46 14.34 -7.87 17.28
N LEU A 47 14.27 -7.95 15.95
CA LEU A 47 14.06 -6.79 15.08
C LEU A 47 12.61 -6.80 14.63
N SER A 48 11.75 -6.06 15.34
CA SER A 48 10.29 -6.12 15.16
C SER A 48 9.79 -5.03 14.22
N GLY A 49 8.84 -5.39 13.38
CA GLY A 49 8.15 -4.44 12.52
C GLY A 49 7.19 -5.12 11.56
N PRO A 50 6.18 -4.40 11.06
CA PRO A 50 5.21 -4.96 10.13
C PRO A 50 5.85 -5.36 8.80
N TRP A 51 5.15 -6.18 8.03
CA TRP A 51 5.62 -6.59 6.70
C TRP A 51 5.86 -5.39 5.78
N GLY A 52 7.08 -5.33 5.22
CA GLY A 52 7.51 -4.23 4.33
C GLY A 52 8.11 -3.02 5.05
N SER A 53 8.37 -3.09 6.37
CA SER A 53 9.03 -2.03 7.16
C SER A 53 10.53 -1.88 6.87
N GLY A 54 11.16 -2.83 6.16
CA GLY A 54 12.59 -2.79 5.88
C GLY A 54 13.45 -3.70 6.75
N LYS A 55 12.87 -4.64 7.51
CA LYS A 55 13.60 -5.60 8.38
C LYS A 55 14.78 -6.25 7.67
N THR A 56 14.54 -6.81 6.49
CA THR A 56 15.58 -7.45 5.66
C THR A 56 16.71 -6.49 5.29
N THR A 57 16.38 -5.21 4.98
CA THR A 57 17.39 -4.18 4.69
C THR A 57 18.27 -3.91 5.93
N VAL A 58 17.65 -3.84 7.12
CA VAL A 58 18.40 -3.65 8.38
C VAL A 58 19.29 -4.86 8.66
N LEU A 59 18.83 -6.09 8.43
CA LEU A 59 19.66 -7.28 8.56
C LEU A 59 20.87 -7.27 7.62
N GLU A 60 20.71 -6.79 6.37
CA GLU A 60 21.83 -6.64 5.43
C GLU A 60 22.84 -5.58 5.92
N LEU A 61 22.35 -4.48 6.50
CA LEU A 61 23.21 -3.45 7.08
C LEU A 61 23.96 -3.98 8.32
N ILE A 62 23.29 -4.75 9.20
CA ILE A 62 23.92 -5.41 10.35
C ILE A 62 25.00 -6.39 9.87
N LYS A 63 24.68 -7.21 8.86
CA LYS A 63 25.65 -8.14 8.27
C LYS A 63 26.88 -7.41 7.75
N ALA A 64 26.67 -6.35 6.95
CA ALA A 64 27.78 -5.57 6.38
C ALA A 64 28.64 -4.90 7.48
N ASP A 65 28.01 -4.43 8.56
CA ASP A 65 28.71 -3.80 9.68
C ASP A 65 29.52 -4.85 10.47
N LEU A 66 28.93 -6.00 10.82
CA LEU A 66 29.64 -7.10 11.49
C LEU A 66 30.79 -7.65 10.65
N ASP A 67 30.57 -7.84 9.34
CA ASP A 67 31.62 -8.30 8.42
C ASP A 67 32.77 -7.27 8.34
N SER A 68 32.48 -5.96 8.40
CA SER A 68 33.49 -4.90 8.40
C SER A 68 34.33 -4.83 9.69
N ARG A 69 33.74 -5.25 10.82
CA ARG A 69 34.39 -5.29 12.13
C ARG A 69 35.09 -6.63 12.41
N SER A 70 34.93 -7.60 11.53
CA SER A 70 35.52 -8.94 11.67
C SER A 70 37.02 -8.90 11.35
N ASP A 71 37.87 -9.27 12.34
CA ASP A 71 39.29 -9.49 12.15
C ASP A 71 39.56 -10.99 12.00
N PRO A 72 39.95 -11.47 10.80
CA PRO A 72 40.13 -12.90 10.54
C PRO A 72 41.14 -13.58 11.45
N GLU A 73 42.12 -12.84 11.97
CA GLU A 73 43.21 -13.40 12.77
C GLU A 73 42.91 -13.43 14.28
N ASN A 74 42.25 -12.39 14.81
CA ASN A 74 42.18 -12.21 16.26
C ASN A 74 40.75 -12.12 16.81
N ALA A 75 39.78 -11.69 15.98
CA ALA A 75 38.40 -11.46 16.41
C ALA A 75 37.40 -11.72 15.27
N LYS A 76 37.49 -12.92 14.70
CA LYS A 76 36.58 -13.32 13.61
C LYS A 76 35.14 -13.34 14.06
N ILE A 77 34.27 -12.76 13.26
CA ILE A 77 32.82 -12.85 13.41
C ILE A 77 32.32 -13.73 12.28
N ILE A 78 31.67 -14.84 12.63
CA ILE A 78 31.00 -15.73 11.67
C ILE A 78 29.57 -15.26 11.56
N THR A 79 29.19 -14.69 10.41
CA THR A 79 27.82 -14.26 10.14
C THR A 79 27.07 -15.34 9.35
N VAL A 80 26.03 -15.89 9.96
CA VAL A 80 25.14 -16.87 9.33
C VAL A 80 23.81 -16.20 9.00
N ARG A 81 23.44 -16.15 7.72
CA ARG A 81 22.11 -15.69 7.35
C ARG A 81 21.21 -16.85 7.05
N THR A 82 20.06 -16.87 7.67
CA THR A 82 19.07 -17.94 7.54
C THR A 82 17.68 -17.38 7.23
N ASP A 83 16.94 -18.11 6.42
CA ASP A 83 15.58 -17.76 5.99
C ASP A 83 14.67 -18.99 6.17
N PRO A 84 14.08 -19.19 7.34
CA PRO A 84 13.27 -20.36 7.65
C PRO A 84 12.07 -20.56 6.72
N TRP A 85 11.61 -19.51 6.06
CA TRP A 85 10.52 -19.60 5.08
C TRP A 85 10.91 -20.43 3.84
N ARG A 86 12.21 -20.56 3.55
CA ARG A 86 12.74 -21.35 2.43
C ARG A 86 13.05 -22.79 2.82
N TYR A 87 12.94 -23.16 4.08
CA TYR A 87 13.23 -24.50 4.51
C TYR A 87 12.26 -25.51 3.90
N ASP A 88 12.80 -26.67 3.52
CA ASP A 88 12.00 -27.78 3.07
C ASP A 88 11.25 -28.37 4.29
N PRO A 89 9.90 -28.39 4.27
CA PRO A 89 9.11 -28.98 5.35
C PRO A 89 9.46 -30.45 5.62
N ALA A 90 10.08 -31.14 4.66
CA ALA A 90 10.50 -32.50 4.79
C ALA A 90 11.76 -32.70 5.67
N VAL A 91 12.61 -31.67 5.73
CA VAL A 91 13.83 -31.67 6.53
C VAL A 91 13.53 -31.26 7.98
N GLY A 92 12.61 -30.32 8.16
CA GLY A 92 12.33 -29.68 9.45
C GLY A 92 13.15 -28.40 9.65
N ALA A 93 12.55 -27.42 10.31
CA ALA A 93 13.17 -26.13 10.50
C ALA A 93 14.33 -26.16 11.49
N LYS A 94 14.22 -26.97 12.52
CA LYS A 94 15.24 -27.15 13.54
C LYS A 94 16.53 -27.75 12.97
N GLU A 95 16.38 -28.82 12.20
CA GLU A 95 17.49 -29.51 11.53
C GLU A 95 18.17 -28.58 10.52
N SER A 96 17.40 -27.84 9.74
CA SER A 96 17.93 -26.90 8.75
C SER A 96 18.76 -25.79 9.39
N LEU A 97 18.24 -25.14 10.45
CA LEU A 97 18.96 -24.08 11.14
C LEU A 97 20.26 -24.61 11.79
N ILE A 98 20.20 -25.78 12.43
CA ILE A 98 21.39 -26.41 13.03
C ILE A 98 22.43 -26.70 11.92
N GLY A 99 21.99 -27.20 10.78
CA GLY A 99 22.86 -27.49 9.63
C GLY A 99 23.57 -26.24 9.13
N GLU A 100 22.85 -25.16 8.88
CA GLU A 100 23.42 -23.89 8.40
C GLU A 100 24.47 -23.31 9.36
N VAL A 101 24.22 -23.38 10.66
CA VAL A 101 25.19 -22.94 11.68
C VAL A 101 26.44 -23.82 11.68
N LEU A 102 26.27 -25.16 11.66
CA LEU A 102 27.40 -26.10 11.63
C LEU A 102 28.23 -25.97 10.34
N ASP A 103 27.59 -25.73 9.20
CA ASP A 103 28.29 -25.52 7.93
C ASP A 103 29.13 -24.26 7.93
N ALA A 104 28.59 -23.15 8.44
CA ALA A 104 29.35 -21.90 8.54
C ALA A 104 30.59 -22.07 9.43
N ILE A 105 30.46 -22.79 10.56
CA ILE A 105 31.58 -23.11 11.42
C ILE A 105 32.57 -24.07 10.73
N ALA A 106 32.07 -25.08 10.00
CA ALA A 106 32.90 -26.02 9.27
C ALA A 106 33.66 -25.34 8.13
N ALA A 107 33.07 -24.40 7.43
CA ALA A 107 33.72 -23.60 6.39
C ALA A 107 34.90 -22.79 6.96
N GLU A 108 34.71 -22.11 8.12
CA GLU A 108 35.75 -21.39 8.81
C GLU A 108 36.90 -22.31 9.26
N LEU A 109 36.54 -23.44 9.86
CA LEU A 109 37.52 -24.43 10.29
C LEU A 109 38.28 -25.05 9.11
N THR A 110 37.63 -25.29 7.98
CA THR A 110 38.29 -25.81 6.78
C THR A 110 39.36 -24.85 6.26
N GLU A 111 39.08 -23.56 6.27
CA GLU A 111 40.02 -22.53 5.88
C GLU A 111 41.22 -22.52 6.83
N ARG A 112 40.97 -22.59 8.12
CA ARG A 112 42.02 -22.53 9.18
C ARG A 112 42.86 -23.80 9.26
N LEU A 113 42.26 -24.98 9.08
CA LEU A 113 42.95 -26.28 9.17
C LEU A 113 43.90 -26.57 7.99
N LYS A 114 43.92 -25.77 6.94
CA LYS A 114 44.90 -25.89 5.86
C LYS A 114 46.35 -25.70 6.35
N ASP A 115 46.53 -24.95 7.45
CA ASP A 115 47.80 -24.55 8.01
C ASP A 115 48.13 -25.24 9.35
N VAL A 116 47.31 -26.20 9.84
CA VAL A 116 47.44 -26.84 11.17
C VAL A 116 47.87 -28.31 11.05
N GLU A 117 48.63 -28.80 12.06
CA GLU A 117 49.05 -30.20 12.16
C GLU A 117 47.87 -31.20 12.08
N GLU A 118 48.03 -32.25 11.32
CA GLU A 118 47.02 -33.26 10.96
C GLU A 118 46.32 -33.86 12.19
N SER A 119 47.04 -34.04 13.32
CA SER A 119 46.52 -34.65 14.56
C SER A 119 45.46 -33.77 15.30
N LYS A 120 45.62 -32.44 15.27
CA LYS A 120 44.67 -31.50 15.88
C LYS A 120 43.41 -31.37 15.06
N GLY A 121 43.53 -31.33 13.74
CA GLY A 121 42.42 -31.28 12.79
C GLY A 121 41.46 -32.51 12.92
N GLU A 122 41.98 -33.72 13.26
CA GLU A 122 41.17 -34.89 13.42
C GLU A 122 40.20 -34.82 14.62
N LYS A 123 40.59 -34.19 15.74
CA LYS A 123 39.72 -34.08 16.92
C LYS A 123 38.46 -33.22 16.60
N ILE A 124 38.66 -32.14 15.90
CA ILE A 124 37.58 -31.21 15.51
C ILE A 124 36.68 -31.84 14.45
N LYS A 125 37.26 -32.51 13.45
CA LYS A 125 36.47 -33.28 12.46
C LYS A 125 35.60 -34.34 13.15
N LYS A 126 36.09 -35.00 14.20
CA LYS A 126 35.30 -35.96 15.00
C LYS A 126 34.17 -35.28 15.79
N LEU A 127 34.40 -34.06 16.32
CA LEU A 127 33.38 -33.29 17.01
C LEU A 127 32.26 -32.83 16.05
N LEU A 128 32.62 -32.23 14.91
CA LEU A 128 31.66 -31.89 13.86
C LEU A 128 30.87 -33.10 13.38
N LYS A 129 31.53 -34.23 13.17
CA LYS A 129 30.84 -35.46 12.81
C LYS A 129 29.85 -35.93 13.85
N ARG A 130 30.19 -35.89 15.13
CA ARG A 130 29.27 -36.26 16.23
C ARG A 130 28.08 -35.31 16.29
N LEU A 131 28.31 -34.01 16.13
CA LEU A 131 27.24 -33.01 16.11
C LEU A 131 26.32 -33.23 14.90
N SER A 132 26.89 -33.49 13.73
CA SER A 132 26.12 -33.82 12.53
C SER A 132 25.33 -35.12 12.69
N ASP A 133 25.94 -36.18 13.27
CA ASP A 133 25.28 -37.47 13.49
C ASP A 133 24.13 -37.39 14.52
N ARG A 134 24.08 -36.36 15.36
CA ARG A 134 22.98 -36.12 16.31
C ARG A 134 21.76 -35.46 15.63
N VAL A 135 21.94 -34.84 14.49
CA VAL A 135 20.85 -34.27 13.69
C VAL A 135 20.22 -35.40 12.88
N ASP A 136 18.91 -35.59 13.01
CA ASP A 136 18.20 -36.69 12.33
C ASP A 136 18.00 -36.41 10.83
N TRP A 137 19.11 -36.43 10.08
CA TRP A 137 19.11 -36.30 8.61
C TRP A 137 18.38 -37.44 7.91
N ALA A 138 18.12 -38.57 8.62
CA ALA A 138 17.49 -39.73 8.03
C ALA A 138 16.05 -39.46 7.58
N LYS A 139 15.36 -38.49 8.18
CA LYS A 139 14.05 -38.06 7.70
C LYS A 139 14.17 -37.33 6.36
N ALA A 140 15.16 -36.45 6.21
CA ALA A 140 15.41 -35.67 5.01
C ALA A 140 15.79 -36.55 3.81
N VAL A 141 16.71 -37.50 4.01
CA VAL A 141 17.19 -38.39 2.95
C VAL A 141 16.11 -39.38 2.47
N LYS A 142 15.25 -39.90 3.36
CA LYS A 142 14.16 -40.79 2.97
C LYS A 142 13.06 -40.12 2.14
N LEU A 143 12.84 -38.81 2.30
CA LEU A 143 11.87 -38.07 1.50
C LEU A 143 12.47 -37.57 0.18
N ALA A 144 13.72 -37.14 0.17
CA ALA A 144 14.44 -36.76 -1.05
C ALA A 144 14.53 -37.92 -2.07
N ALA A 145 14.63 -39.15 -1.60
CA ALA A 145 14.62 -40.32 -2.46
C ALA A 145 13.24 -40.62 -3.10
N LYS A 146 12.15 -40.00 -2.61
CA LYS A 146 10.79 -40.14 -3.17
C LYS A 146 10.39 -39.01 -4.13
N SER A 147 11.04 -37.89 -4.09
CA SER A 147 10.84 -36.78 -5.02
C SER A 147 12.01 -36.73 -6.00
N SER A 148 11.72 -36.85 -7.30
CA SER A 148 12.69 -36.73 -8.40
C SER A 148 13.25 -35.33 -8.61
N LEU A 149 13.22 -34.48 -7.60
CA LEU A 149 13.86 -33.16 -7.54
C LEU A 149 15.21 -33.31 -6.86
N THR A 150 16.26 -32.93 -7.55
CA THR A 150 17.61 -32.79 -7.01
C THR A 150 17.57 -31.67 -5.96
N LEU A 151 17.25 -32.04 -4.73
CA LEU A 151 17.31 -31.15 -3.57
C LEU A 151 18.77 -30.98 -3.21
N GLN A 152 19.32 -29.79 -3.52
CA GLN A 152 20.47 -29.29 -2.78
C GLN A 152 19.92 -28.94 -1.38
N ILE A 153 20.22 -29.78 -0.40
CA ILE A 153 19.96 -29.49 1.00
C ILE A 153 21.01 -28.45 1.39
N PRO A 154 20.63 -27.17 1.67
CA PRO A 154 21.59 -26.21 2.16
C PRO A 154 22.17 -26.76 3.47
N GLY A 155 23.48 -26.72 3.62
CA GLY A 155 24.09 -27.06 4.87
C GLY A 155 24.61 -28.49 5.05
N VAL A 156 24.47 -29.39 4.08
CA VAL A 156 24.95 -30.75 4.21
C VAL A 156 26.20 -31.05 3.37
N SER A 157 26.42 -30.28 2.30
CA SER A 157 27.50 -30.54 1.36
C SER A 157 28.89 -30.32 1.95
N ASP A 158 29.10 -29.23 2.68
CA ASP A 158 30.42 -28.85 3.17
C ASP A 158 30.83 -29.65 4.41
N VAL A 159 29.86 -29.96 5.30
CA VAL A 159 30.10 -30.88 6.42
C VAL A 159 30.39 -32.29 5.91
N LEU A 160 29.65 -32.78 4.89
CA LEU A 160 29.90 -34.10 4.28
C LEU A 160 31.25 -34.16 3.55
N ASP A 161 31.70 -33.08 2.92
CA ASP A 161 33.02 -33.05 2.23
C ASP A 161 34.19 -33.06 3.23
N LEU A 162 34.01 -32.44 4.42
CA LEU A 162 34.97 -32.54 5.51
C LEU A 162 35.05 -33.94 6.17
N ILE A 163 33.94 -34.67 6.15
CA ILE A 163 33.78 -35.94 6.84
C ILE A 163 34.02 -37.15 5.91
N ARG A 164 34.21 -36.91 4.61
CA ARG A 164 34.32 -37.98 3.57
C ARG A 164 35.64 -38.76 3.64
N GLU A 165 35.86 -39.45 4.77
CA GLU A 165 36.77 -40.62 4.82
C GLU A 165 35.97 -41.92 5.01
N PRO A 166 36.45 -43.08 4.47
CA PRO A 166 35.69 -44.31 4.49
C PRO A 166 35.46 -44.77 5.94
N ALA A 167 34.20 -45.08 6.27
CA ALA A 167 33.78 -45.59 7.56
C ALA A 167 34.56 -46.83 7.96
N SER A 168 35.47 -46.67 8.91
CA SER A 168 35.93 -47.81 9.72
C SER A 168 34.93 -47.98 10.88
N GLU A 169 34.23 -49.11 10.90
CA GLU A 169 33.38 -49.53 12.00
C GLU A 169 34.20 -49.58 13.31
N GLY A 170 33.88 -48.66 14.22
CA GLY A 170 34.46 -48.57 15.56
C GLY A 170 33.37 -48.48 16.62
N THR A 171 33.01 -49.65 17.16
CA THR A 171 32.23 -49.81 18.38
C THR A 171 32.86 -49.08 19.56
N GLY A 172 32.12 -48.12 20.13
CA GLY A 172 32.50 -47.43 21.36
C GLY A 172 31.29 -46.76 21.99
N ALA A 173 30.37 -47.56 22.55
CA ALA A 173 29.26 -47.07 23.38
C ALA A 173 29.81 -46.70 24.76
N GLY A 174 30.36 -45.48 24.91
CA GLY A 174 30.59 -44.86 26.20
C GLY A 174 29.40 -44.00 26.63
N ASP A 175 29.19 -43.93 27.88
CA ASP A 175 28.11 -43.27 28.62
C ASP A 175 28.02 -41.74 28.34
N GLN A 176 27.59 -41.39 27.12
CA GLN A 176 27.43 -39.99 26.71
C GLN A 176 25.96 -39.57 26.84
N PRO A 177 25.70 -38.33 27.34
CA PRO A 177 24.32 -37.83 27.47
C PRO A 177 23.62 -37.88 26.12
N ARG A 178 22.53 -38.65 26.04
CA ARG A 178 21.71 -38.76 24.84
C ARG A 178 20.75 -37.57 24.75
N GLY A 179 20.56 -36.96 23.55
CA GLY A 179 19.60 -35.90 23.31
C GLY A 179 20.19 -34.48 23.34
N LEU A 180 19.34 -33.50 23.61
CA LEU A 180 19.66 -32.05 23.55
C LEU A 180 20.82 -31.62 24.49
N ALA A 181 20.93 -32.24 25.66
CA ALA A 181 22.01 -31.94 26.60
C ALA A 181 23.39 -32.37 26.05
N GLY A 182 23.43 -33.51 25.33
CA GLY A 182 24.64 -33.92 24.67
C GLY A 182 25.07 -33.03 23.50
N PHE A 183 24.10 -32.57 22.71
CA PHE A 183 24.37 -31.60 21.65
C PHE A 183 24.98 -30.29 22.20
N LYS A 184 24.35 -29.72 23.25
CA LYS A 184 24.86 -28.52 23.92
C LYS A 184 26.30 -28.68 24.40
N ALA A 185 26.62 -29.77 25.08
CA ALA A 185 27.96 -30.02 25.60
C ALA A 185 29.01 -30.13 24.49
N GLU A 186 28.72 -30.86 23.42
CA GLU A 186 29.63 -30.99 22.28
C GLU A 186 29.76 -29.73 21.47
N PHE A 187 28.69 -28.96 21.33
CA PHE A 187 28.73 -27.65 20.63
C PHE A 187 29.53 -26.61 21.44
N ALA A 188 29.38 -26.59 22.77
CA ALA A 188 30.23 -25.77 23.63
C ALA A 188 31.71 -26.21 23.58
N GLU A 189 31.99 -27.54 23.51
CA GLU A 189 33.35 -28.06 23.32
C GLU A 189 33.94 -27.62 21.96
N LEU A 190 33.11 -27.56 20.90
CA LEU A 190 33.53 -27.11 19.58
C LEU A 190 33.93 -25.64 19.57
N LEU A 191 33.06 -24.75 20.11
CA LEU A 191 33.33 -23.30 20.16
C LEU A 191 34.49 -22.98 21.14
N GLY A 192 34.65 -23.74 22.20
CA GLY A 192 35.76 -23.58 23.15
C GLY A 192 37.08 -24.24 22.71
N ALA A 193 37.15 -24.85 21.53
CA ALA A 193 38.36 -25.48 21.04
C ALA A 193 39.44 -24.44 20.71
N GLU A 194 40.74 -24.81 20.88
CA GLU A 194 41.87 -23.95 20.61
C GLU A 194 41.86 -23.41 19.16
N GLU A 195 41.40 -24.21 18.22
CA GLU A 195 41.31 -23.89 16.81
C GLU A 195 40.21 -22.86 16.49
N MET A 196 39.24 -22.68 17.41
CA MET A 196 38.19 -21.66 17.33
C MET A 196 38.48 -20.41 18.18
N ALA A 197 39.63 -20.34 18.88
CA ALA A 197 39.98 -19.24 19.75
C ALA A 197 40.01 -17.85 19.06
N HIS A 198 40.19 -17.83 17.74
CA HIS A 198 40.15 -16.61 16.94
C HIS A 198 38.73 -16.14 16.65
N VAL A 199 37.72 -17.01 16.83
CA VAL A 199 36.31 -16.66 16.60
C VAL A 199 35.74 -15.98 17.83
N ARG A 200 35.45 -14.70 17.71
CA ARG A 200 34.83 -13.91 18.79
C ARG A 200 33.35 -14.19 18.93
N ARG A 201 32.64 -14.33 17.79
CA ARG A 201 31.17 -14.44 17.80
C ARG A 201 30.65 -15.20 16.59
N VAL A 202 29.64 -16.02 16.78
CA VAL A 202 28.79 -16.58 15.72
C VAL A 202 27.46 -15.84 15.75
N ALA A 203 27.22 -14.96 14.79
CA ALA A 203 26.03 -14.14 14.69
C ALA A 203 25.06 -14.74 13.65
N VAL A 204 23.91 -15.20 14.10
CA VAL A 204 22.87 -15.80 13.25
C VAL A 204 21.77 -14.77 12.99
N LEU A 205 21.61 -14.39 11.72
CA LEU A 205 20.64 -13.40 11.25
C LEU A 205 19.44 -14.14 10.66
N VAL A 206 18.32 -14.18 11.39
CA VAL A 206 17.10 -14.91 11.02
C VAL A 206 16.12 -13.95 10.35
N ASP A 207 15.72 -14.23 9.10
CA ASP A 207 14.79 -13.39 8.35
C ASP A 207 13.47 -14.12 8.08
N ASP A 208 12.40 -13.34 7.81
CA ASP A 208 11.09 -13.82 7.33
C ASP A 208 10.43 -14.92 8.20
N LEU A 209 10.75 -14.99 9.50
CA LEU A 209 10.14 -15.98 10.41
C LEU A 209 8.61 -15.80 10.52
N ASP A 210 8.11 -14.57 10.38
CA ASP A 210 6.69 -14.21 10.39
C ASP A 210 5.90 -14.68 9.15
N ARG A 211 6.57 -15.28 8.15
CA ARG A 211 5.94 -15.88 6.96
C ARG A 211 5.85 -17.40 7.04
N CYS A 212 6.49 -17.97 8.00
CA CYS A 212 6.58 -19.42 8.13
C CYS A 212 5.25 -20.04 8.59
N LEU A 213 5.11 -21.34 8.33
CA LEU A 213 4.05 -22.14 8.95
C LEU A 213 4.24 -22.21 10.46
N VAL A 214 3.15 -22.41 11.19
CA VAL A 214 3.13 -22.42 12.66
C VAL A 214 4.19 -23.37 13.25
N ASP A 215 4.28 -24.59 12.73
CA ASP A 215 5.25 -25.56 13.20
C ASP A 215 6.70 -25.11 12.93
N THR A 216 6.97 -24.56 11.75
CA THR A 216 8.28 -24.01 11.38
C THR A 216 8.71 -22.88 12.32
N VAL A 217 7.79 -21.98 12.70
CA VAL A 217 8.07 -20.90 13.66
C VAL A 217 8.53 -21.47 15.00
N VAL A 218 7.75 -22.41 15.55
CA VAL A 218 8.04 -23.01 16.87
C VAL A 218 9.33 -23.83 16.83
N GLU A 219 9.54 -24.65 15.81
CA GLU A 219 10.77 -25.45 15.66
C GLU A 219 12.02 -24.55 15.52
N THR A 220 11.93 -23.45 14.77
CA THR A 220 13.03 -22.48 14.67
C THR A 220 13.35 -21.83 16.01
N LEU A 221 12.33 -21.40 16.76
CA LEU A 221 12.52 -20.82 18.10
C LEU A 221 13.10 -21.84 19.08
N GLU A 222 12.70 -23.11 19.01
CA GLU A 222 13.30 -24.18 19.83
C GLU A 222 14.77 -24.41 19.48
N ALA A 223 15.13 -24.35 18.18
CA ALA A 223 16.53 -24.45 17.76
C ALA A 223 17.36 -23.27 18.28
N ILE A 224 16.85 -22.06 18.13
CA ILE A 224 17.50 -20.83 18.67
C ILE A 224 17.74 -20.97 20.19
N ARG A 225 16.73 -21.40 20.94
CA ARG A 225 16.86 -21.63 22.39
C ARG A 225 17.93 -22.64 22.75
N LEU A 226 18.17 -23.63 21.90
CA LEU A 226 19.22 -24.61 22.09
C LEU A 226 20.62 -23.97 22.02
N PHE A 227 20.84 -23.12 21.01
CA PHE A 227 22.11 -22.43 20.80
C PHE A 227 22.36 -21.32 21.85
N LEU A 228 21.29 -20.60 22.28
CA LEU A 228 21.37 -19.55 23.31
C LEU A 228 21.83 -20.07 24.70
N SER A 229 22.09 -21.34 24.82
CA SER A 229 22.66 -21.93 26.01
C SER A 229 24.18 -22.06 25.96
N VAL A 230 24.82 -21.58 24.89
CA VAL A 230 26.27 -21.68 24.64
C VAL A 230 26.84 -20.27 24.41
N GLU A 231 27.93 -19.95 25.12
CA GLU A 231 28.65 -18.68 24.94
C GLU A 231 29.24 -18.56 23.53
N GLY A 232 29.39 -17.36 23.04
CA GLY A 232 29.84 -17.07 21.68
C GLY A 232 28.73 -17.02 20.62
N MET A 233 27.47 -17.23 21.01
CA MET A 233 26.32 -17.25 20.10
C MET A 233 25.48 -15.96 20.21
N ALA A 234 25.15 -15.35 19.07
CA ALA A 234 24.21 -14.25 19.02
C ALA A 234 23.18 -14.47 17.91
N PHE A 235 21.93 -14.08 18.18
CA PHE A 235 20.83 -14.16 17.21
C PHE A 235 20.19 -12.79 17.02
N VAL A 236 19.94 -12.42 15.76
CA VAL A 236 19.10 -11.27 15.38
C VAL A 236 17.92 -11.80 14.58
N ILE A 237 16.72 -11.71 15.17
CA ILE A 237 15.51 -12.30 14.64
C ILE A 237 14.62 -11.19 14.07
N ALA A 238 14.56 -11.09 12.74
CA ALA A 238 13.74 -10.10 12.04
C ALA A 238 12.36 -10.69 11.72
N ALA A 239 11.36 -10.27 12.48
CA ALA A 239 9.99 -10.77 12.33
C ALA A 239 8.95 -9.73 12.78
N ASP A 240 7.71 -9.94 12.40
CA ASP A 240 6.54 -9.29 13.00
C ASP A 240 6.20 -10.04 14.29
N GLU A 241 6.46 -9.40 15.43
CA GLU A 241 6.31 -10.02 16.76
C GLU A 241 4.89 -10.54 17.00
N ASP A 242 3.87 -9.79 16.59
CA ASP A 242 2.47 -10.20 16.78
C ASP A 242 2.16 -11.47 15.98
N ARG A 243 2.68 -11.60 14.75
CA ARG A 243 2.50 -12.81 13.93
C ARG A 243 3.22 -14.02 14.52
N VAL A 244 4.43 -13.82 15.03
CA VAL A 244 5.17 -14.89 15.71
C VAL A 244 4.43 -15.32 16.97
N ALA A 245 3.93 -14.37 17.77
CA ALA A 245 3.13 -14.67 18.95
C ALA A 245 1.82 -15.41 18.60
N ASP A 246 1.16 -15.05 17.49
CA ASP A 246 -0.03 -15.74 16.99
C ASP A 246 0.28 -17.19 16.56
N ALA A 247 1.43 -17.43 15.92
CA ALA A 247 1.87 -18.76 15.59
C ALA A 247 2.13 -19.60 16.85
N ILE A 248 2.80 -19.03 17.84
CA ILE A 248 3.03 -19.69 19.13
C ILE A 248 1.69 -20.02 19.80
N ARG A 249 0.75 -19.08 19.85
CA ARG A 249 -0.58 -19.29 20.43
C ARG A 249 -1.37 -20.40 19.72
N THR A 250 -1.26 -20.49 18.42
CA THR A 250 -1.92 -21.53 17.62
C THR A 250 -1.36 -22.92 17.95
N ARG A 251 -0.05 -23.05 18.15
CA ARG A 251 0.62 -24.32 18.46
C ARG A 251 0.54 -24.72 19.92
N LEU A 252 0.62 -23.72 20.81
CA LEU A 252 0.56 -23.84 22.25
C LEU A 252 -0.56 -22.94 22.78
N PRO A 253 -1.80 -23.43 22.84
CA PRO A 253 -2.94 -22.63 23.31
C PRO A 253 -2.69 -22.05 24.71
N ASP A 254 -3.11 -20.81 24.92
CA ASP A 254 -2.91 -20.06 26.17
C ASP A 254 -3.44 -20.81 27.42
N SER A 255 -4.46 -21.66 27.24
CA SER A 255 -4.98 -22.53 28.31
C SER A 255 -3.98 -23.59 28.82
N SER A 256 -2.95 -23.91 28.04
CA SER A 256 -1.90 -24.87 28.39
C SER A 256 -0.63 -24.21 28.98
N MET A 257 -0.58 -22.89 28.97
CA MET A 257 0.57 -22.13 29.49
C MET A 257 0.28 -21.58 30.90
N PRO A 258 1.31 -21.53 31.78
CA PRO A 258 1.16 -20.90 33.08
C PRO A 258 0.78 -19.41 32.93
N THR A 259 -0.36 -19.01 33.43
CA THR A 259 -0.78 -17.62 33.46
C THR A 259 -0.41 -17.05 34.84
N GLU A 260 0.55 -16.15 34.89
CA GLU A 260 0.74 -15.31 36.07
C GLU A 260 -0.43 -14.30 36.08
N ARG A 261 -1.44 -14.56 36.92
CA ARG A 261 -2.51 -13.57 37.16
C ARG A 261 -2.00 -12.56 38.15
N PRO A 262 -2.05 -11.25 37.83
CA PRO A 262 -1.83 -10.24 38.86
C PRO A 262 -2.94 -10.36 39.93
N GLU A 263 -2.58 -10.39 41.20
CA GLU A 263 -3.54 -10.40 42.31
C GLU A 263 -4.15 -9.01 42.56
N ASP A 264 -3.62 -7.97 41.94
CA ASP A 264 -4.07 -6.58 42.08
C ASP A 264 -4.96 -6.14 40.91
N GLU A 265 -6.13 -5.59 41.23
CA GLU A 265 -7.10 -5.05 40.24
C GLU A 265 -6.57 -3.83 39.46
N ASP A 266 -5.55 -3.12 39.94
CA ASP A 266 -4.87 -1.98 39.32
C ASP A 266 -3.66 -2.37 38.45
N ALA A 267 -3.37 -3.66 38.29
CA ALA A 267 -2.24 -4.12 37.51
C ALA A 267 -2.49 -3.91 36.03
N LEU A 268 -1.44 -3.52 35.30
CA LEU A 268 -1.45 -3.45 33.83
C LEU A 268 -1.96 -4.80 33.24
N PRO A 269 -2.72 -4.79 32.14
CA PRO A 269 -3.20 -6.01 31.51
C PRO A 269 -2.04 -6.97 31.28
N ALA A 270 -2.14 -8.20 31.79
CA ALA A 270 -1.11 -9.21 31.68
C ALA A 270 -0.83 -9.51 30.20
N GLU A 271 0.44 -9.57 29.85
CA GLU A 271 0.83 -9.97 28.48
C GLU A 271 0.34 -11.40 28.17
N PRO A 272 -0.08 -11.65 26.92
CA PRO A 272 -0.47 -12.99 26.50
C PRO A 272 0.67 -14.00 26.74
N PRO A 273 0.37 -15.23 27.20
CA PRO A 273 1.39 -16.26 27.43
C PRO A 273 2.28 -16.54 26.22
N SER A 274 1.75 -16.37 25.01
CA SER A 274 2.51 -16.50 23.75
C SER A 274 3.61 -15.44 23.61
N LYS A 275 3.36 -14.20 24.01
CA LYS A 275 4.39 -13.14 24.05
C LYS A 275 5.42 -13.40 25.15
N LEU A 276 4.97 -13.81 26.32
CA LEU A 276 5.87 -14.20 27.41
C LEU A 276 6.80 -15.36 27.03
N TYR A 277 6.30 -16.34 26.22
CA TYR A 277 7.15 -17.38 25.67
C TYR A 277 8.23 -16.83 24.75
N LEU A 278 7.87 -15.89 23.85
CA LEU A 278 8.82 -15.24 22.96
C LEU A 278 9.88 -14.44 23.73
N HIS A 279 9.46 -13.68 24.77
CA HIS A 279 10.35 -12.89 25.62
C HIS A 279 11.34 -13.74 26.47
N LYS A 280 11.05 -15.04 26.65
CA LYS A 280 12.03 -15.98 27.26
C LYS A 280 13.16 -16.36 26.32
N ILE A 281 12.97 -16.16 25.00
CA ILE A 281 13.99 -16.46 23.98
C ILE A 281 14.67 -15.17 23.55
N VAL A 282 13.89 -14.11 23.29
CA VAL A 282 14.37 -12.80 22.84
C VAL A 282 14.53 -11.88 24.04
N GLN A 283 15.75 -11.52 24.39
CA GLN A 283 16.05 -10.70 25.58
C GLN A 283 15.63 -9.24 25.40
N THR A 284 15.70 -8.72 24.18
CA THR A 284 15.27 -7.36 23.85
C THR A 284 14.76 -7.28 22.42
N THR A 285 13.81 -6.37 22.20
CA THR A 285 13.24 -6.13 20.88
C THR A 285 13.51 -4.69 20.46
N VAL A 286 14.07 -4.52 19.26
CA VAL A 286 14.27 -3.23 18.61
C VAL A 286 13.14 -3.03 17.60
N PRO A 287 12.19 -2.12 17.85
CA PRO A 287 11.12 -1.85 16.90
C PRO A 287 11.64 -1.03 15.72
N LEU A 288 11.26 -1.42 14.51
CA LEU A 288 11.41 -0.56 13.35
C LEU A 288 10.21 0.38 13.27
N PRO A 289 10.42 1.69 13.45
CA PRO A 289 9.31 2.63 13.42
C PRO A 289 8.68 2.71 12.05
N ALA A 290 7.36 2.90 12.01
CA ALA A 290 6.70 3.34 10.78
C ALA A 290 7.27 4.71 10.38
N LEU A 291 7.37 4.96 9.07
CA LEU A 291 7.86 6.26 8.60
C LEU A 291 6.92 7.37 9.06
N GLY A 292 7.48 8.42 9.63
CA GLY A 292 6.78 9.67 9.89
C GLY A 292 6.40 10.40 8.59
N ALA A 293 5.70 11.52 8.70
CA ALA A 293 5.36 12.33 7.52
C ALA A 293 6.63 12.82 6.81
N PHE A 294 7.59 13.35 7.57
CA PHE A 294 8.90 13.77 7.04
C PHE A 294 9.63 12.61 6.34
N ASP A 295 9.72 11.44 7.00
CA ASP A 295 10.42 10.29 6.44
C ASP A 295 9.75 9.76 5.17
N THR A 296 8.41 9.84 5.11
CA THR A 296 7.65 9.47 3.90
C THR A 296 7.94 10.44 2.76
N GLU A 297 7.95 11.76 3.03
CA GLU A 297 8.28 12.79 2.03
C GLU A 297 9.71 12.61 1.50
N SER A 298 10.68 12.49 2.42
CA SER A 298 12.07 12.23 2.10
C SER A 298 12.25 10.95 1.29
N TYR A 299 11.58 9.87 1.68
CA TYR A 299 11.65 8.59 0.99
C TYR A 299 11.09 8.65 -0.44
N VAL A 300 9.94 9.29 -0.63
CA VAL A 300 9.35 9.49 -1.97
C VAL A 300 10.27 10.35 -2.83
N LEU A 301 10.83 11.44 -2.29
CA LEU A 301 11.81 12.29 -2.97
C LEU A 301 13.02 11.47 -3.44
N LEU A 302 13.66 10.72 -2.54
CA LEU A 302 14.85 9.95 -2.84
C LEU A 302 14.59 8.84 -3.87
N LEU A 303 13.42 8.18 -3.80
CA LEU A 303 13.01 7.22 -4.81
C LEU A 303 12.83 7.87 -6.18
N GLN A 304 12.23 9.06 -6.26
CA GLN A 304 12.07 9.78 -7.54
C GLN A 304 13.43 10.18 -8.11
N LEU A 305 14.33 10.71 -7.29
CA LEU A 305 15.67 11.09 -7.70
C LEU A 305 16.50 9.90 -8.18
N GLN A 306 16.43 8.76 -7.49
CA GLN A 306 17.08 7.51 -7.91
C GLN A 306 16.62 7.03 -9.28
N ASN A 307 15.35 7.27 -9.59
CA ASN A 307 14.70 6.77 -10.82
C ASN A 307 14.68 7.79 -11.97
N ARG A 308 15.34 8.94 -11.78
CA ARG A 308 15.38 10.02 -12.77
C ARG A 308 16.05 9.55 -14.07
N VAL A 309 15.42 9.84 -15.20
CA VAL A 309 15.86 9.36 -16.52
C VAL A 309 16.65 10.44 -17.27
N ASP A 310 16.18 11.68 -17.19
CA ASP A 310 16.71 12.84 -17.93
C ASP A 310 18.07 13.34 -17.41
N GLN A 311 18.27 13.25 -16.10
CA GLN A 311 19.51 13.64 -15.43
C GLN A 311 19.81 12.65 -14.30
N ARG A 312 20.40 11.51 -14.66
CA ARG A 312 20.73 10.47 -13.68
C ARG A 312 21.79 10.98 -12.70
N LEU A 313 21.44 10.92 -11.41
CA LEU A 313 22.38 11.27 -10.35
C LEU A 313 23.54 10.27 -10.30
N THR A 314 24.73 10.77 -10.01
CA THR A 314 25.84 9.93 -9.58
C THR A 314 25.58 9.41 -8.17
N ASP A 315 26.20 8.29 -7.80
CA ASP A 315 26.06 7.73 -6.45
C ASP A 315 26.49 8.76 -5.38
N GLU A 316 27.53 9.56 -5.66
CA GLU A 316 27.99 10.64 -4.76
C GLU A 316 26.94 11.76 -4.59
N GLN A 317 26.28 12.18 -5.67
CA GLN A 317 25.22 13.19 -5.62
C GLN A 317 24.04 12.67 -4.82
N LEU A 318 23.62 11.43 -5.05
CA LEU A 318 22.53 10.80 -4.31
C LEU A 318 22.86 10.70 -2.81
N GLU A 319 24.09 10.30 -2.46
CA GLU A 319 24.53 10.20 -1.07
C GLU A 319 24.55 11.56 -0.36
N LYS A 320 24.93 12.64 -1.05
CA LYS A 320 24.85 14.01 -0.51
C LYS A 320 23.40 14.41 -0.21
N VAL A 321 22.45 14.11 -1.11
CA VAL A 321 21.04 14.40 -0.88
C VAL A 321 20.49 13.57 0.29
N ILE A 322 20.84 12.30 0.38
CA ILE A 322 20.47 11.42 1.50
C ILE A 322 20.97 12.01 2.83
N THR A 323 22.25 12.37 2.88
CA THR A 323 22.87 12.96 4.08
C THR A 323 22.15 14.25 4.49
N GLU A 324 21.79 15.08 3.54
CA GLU A 324 21.07 16.32 3.80
C GLU A 324 19.64 16.07 4.29
N CYS A 325 18.92 15.10 3.71
CA CYS A 325 17.64 14.65 4.23
C CYS A 325 17.75 14.16 5.68
N HIS A 326 18.77 13.37 6.00
CA HIS A 326 18.99 12.89 7.38
C HIS A 326 19.28 14.05 8.34
N ARG A 327 20.06 15.05 7.90
CA ARG A 327 20.34 16.26 8.68
C ARG A 327 19.06 17.06 9.00
N LEU A 328 18.16 17.18 8.02
CA LEU A 328 16.91 17.94 8.15
C LEU A 328 15.82 17.18 8.94
N ARG A 329 16.01 15.90 9.24
CA ARG A 329 15.03 15.09 9.97
C ARG A 329 14.61 15.72 11.30
N MET A 330 15.54 16.33 12.04
CA MET A 330 15.22 17.00 13.32
C MET A 330 14.45 18.32 13.12
N ALA A 331 14.58 18.95 11.96
CA ALA A 331 13.80 20.13 11.61
C ALA A 331 12.36 19.76 11.17
N GLY A 332 12.14 18.52 10.74
CA GLY A 332 10.83 18.01 10.35
C GLY A 332 10.30 18.52 9.00
N ALA A 333 11.14 19.23 8.21
CA ALA A 333 10.75 19.80 6.93
C ALA A 333 11.93 19.79 5.93
N LEU A 334 11.62 19.61 4.65
CA LEU A 334 12.60 19.62 3.56
C LEU A 334 12.70 21.00 2.86
N ASP A 335 12.19 22.08 3.49
CA ASP A 335 12.19 23.42 2.90
C ASP A 335 13.61 23.96 2.66
N ASP A 336 14.51 23.63 3.54
CA ASP A 336 15.92 24.05 3.50
C ASP A 336 16.84 23.01 2.85
N LEU A 337 16.29 22.09 2.04
CA LEU A 337 17.06 21.06 1.36
C LEU A 337 18.07 21.68 0.40
N GLN A 338 19.34 21.53 0.71
CA GLN A 338 20.45 21.94 -0.14
C GLN A 338 20.85 20.79 -1.07
N ALA A 339 20.39 20.87 -2.30
CA ALA A 339 20.84 19.92 -3.33
C ALA A 339 22.29 20.21 -3.74
N PRO A 340 23.07 19.19 -4.15
CA PRO A 340 24.38 19.41 -4.75
C PRO A 340 24.31 20.39 -5.93
N ASP A 341 25.41 21.11 -6.18
CA ASP A 341 25.52 22.09 -7.25
C ASP A 341 24.97 21.54 -8.59
N ASP A 342 24.13 22.34 -9.24
CA ASP A 342 23.46 22.05 -10.52
C ASP A 342 22.29 21.03 -10.48
N LEU A 343 21.90 20.51 -9.33
CA LEU A 343 20.77 19.58 -9.23
C LEU A 343 19.46 20.31 -8.85
N ASP A 344 18.56 20.46 -9.81
CA ASP A 344 17.19 20.92 -9.53
C ASP A 344 16.32 19.76 -9.03
N VAL A 345 15.89 19.82 -7.78
CA VAL A 345 15.05 18.81 -7.11
C VAL A 345 13.62 19.30 -6.86
N GLN A 346 13.27 20.51 -7.29
CA GLN A 346 12.01 21.15 -6.93
C GLN A 346 10.78 20.40 -7.45
N ARG A 347 10.89 19.80 -8.62
CA ARG A 347 9.81 19.00 -9.21
C ARG A 347 9.51 17.77 -8.37
N GLU A 348 10.54 16.98 -8.03
CA GLU A 348 10.42 15.77 -7.24
C GLU A 348 10.00 16.06 -5.80
N LEU A 349 10.51 17.16 -5.22
CA LEU A 349 10.13 17.63 -3.89
C LEU A 349 8.65 18.06 -3.85
N SER A 350 8.20 18.84 -4.84
CA SER A 350 6.79 19.24 -4.94
C SER A 350 5.88 18.04 -5.10
N PHE A 351 6.30 17.04 -5.90
CA PHE A 351 5.58 15.78 -6.05
C PHE A 351 5.52 14.99 -4.74
N ALA A 352 6.66 14.83 -4.06
CA ALA A 352 6.73 14.13 -2.77
C ALA A 352 5.81 14.75 -1.72
N ARG A 353 5.80 16.09 -1.58
CA ARG A 353 4.94 16.83 -0.66
C ARG A 353 3.45 16.59 -0.92
N ARG A 354 3.03 16.69 -2.18
CA ARG A 354 1.64 16.48 -2.58
C ARG A 354 1.14 15.08 -2.23
N LEU A 355 1.96 14.06 -2.51
CA LEU A 355 1.58 12.67 -2.25
C LEU A 355 1.65 12.30 -0.77
N THR A 356 2.63 12.80 -0.04
CA THR A 356 2.88 12.41 1.35
C THR A 356 1.67 12.62 2.24
N THR A 357 0.95 13.72 2.06
CA THR A 357 -0.23 14.06 2.88
C THR A 357 -1.26 12.92 2.95
N ILE A 358 -1.44 12.18 1.85
CA ILE A 358 -2.38 11.05 1.81
C ILE A 358 -1.67 9.71 1.96
N LEU A 359 -0.50 9.54 1.32
CA LEU A 359 0.23 8.26 1.39
C LEU A 359 0.62 7.91 2.82
N TYR A 360 1.04 8.91 3.61
CA TYR A 360 1.41 8.71 4.99
C TYR A 360 0.25 8.13 5.82
N GLU A 361 -0.94 8.76 5.79
CA GLU A 361 -2.09 8.31 6.56
C GLU A 361 -2.59 6.93 6.12
N LYS A 362 -2.74 6.72 4.82
CA LYS A 362 -3.38 5.50 4.28
C LYS A 362 -2.42 4.30 4.17
N LEU A 363 -1.15 4.54 3.86
CA LEU A 363 -0.13 3.48 3.79
C LEU A 363 0.59 3.27 5.13
N ARG A 364 0.26 4.08 6.15
CA ARG A 364 0.84 4.01 7.50
C ARG A 364 2.37 4.02 7.49
N GLY A 365 2.96 4.88 6.64
CA GLY A 365 4.42 5.01 6.52
C GLY A 365 5.14 3.71 6.16
N ASN A 366 4.54 2.82 5.38
CA ASN A 366 5.15 1.55 5.00
C ASN A 366 5.96 1.68 3.70
N PRO A 367 7.31 1.53 3.73
CA PRO A 367 8.18 1.76 2.57
C PRO A 367 7.82 0.89 1.35
N ARG A 368 7.48 -0.37 1.57
CA ARG A 368 7.14 -1.30 0.49
C ARG A 368 5.83 -0.94 -0.18
N ARG A 369 4.83 -0.52 0.59
CA ARG A 369 3.54 -0.06 0.06
C ARG A 369 3.72 1.21 -0.77
N ILE A 370 4.58 2.13 -0.33
CA ILE A 370 4.94 3.35 -1.07
C ILE A 370 5.60 2.97 -2.41
N LYS A 371 6.63 2.10 -2.41
CA LYS A 371 7.26 1.62 -3.65
C LYS A 371 6.27 0.98 -4.61
N ARG A 372 5.37 0.13 -4.10
CA ARG A 372 4.33 -0.52 -4.93
C ARG A 372 3.39 0.49 -5.56
N PHE A 373 2.93 1.47 -4.78
CA PHE A 373 2.10 2.55 -5.31
C PHE A 373 2.80 3.31 -6.44
N LEU A 374 4.06 3.70 -6.25
CA LEU A 374 4.85 4.39 -7.26
C LEU A 374 5.13 3.51 -8.50
N ASN A 375 5.34 2.21 -8.31
CA ASN A 375 5.47 1.25 -9.41
C ASN A 375 4.20 1.16 -10.24
N ASP A 376 3.04 1.04 -9.59
CA ASP A 376 1.75 1.00 -10.27
C ASP A 376 1.49 2.29 -11.06
N LEU A 377 1.89 3.44 -10.51
CA LEU A 377 1.80 4.73 -11.19
C LEU A 377 2.68 4.76 -12.46
N ASN A 378 3.93 4.29 -12.37
CA ASN A 378 4.84 4.22 -13.51
C ASN A 378 4.37 3.23 -14.59
N ILE A 379 3.80 2.09 -14.19
CA ILE A 379 3.20 1.11 -15.12
C ILE A 379 2.05 1.75 -15.91
N ARG A 380 1.13 2.45 -15.22
CA ARG A 380 -0.01 3.12 -15.85
C ARG A 380 0.44 4.15 -16.88
N ARG A 381 1.41 4.99 -16.50
CA ARG A 381 2.02 5.96 -17.43
C ARG A 381 2.62 5.28 -18.66
N SER A 382 3.40 4.24 -18.46
CA SER A 382 4.03 3.50 -19.56
C SER A 382 3.01 2.89 -20.51
N ILE A 383 1.90 2.36 -19.99
CA ILE A 383 0.83 1.78 -20.82
C ILE A 383 0.09 2.88 -21.58
N ALA A 384 -0.25 3.99 -20.92
CA ALA A 384 -0.90 5.13 -21.56
C ALA A 384 -0.04 5.69 -22.71
N ALA A 385 1.23 5.93 -22.47
CA ALA A 385 2.17 6.42 -23.48
C ALA A 385 2.27 5.48 -24.69
N ARG A 386 2.34 4.16 -24.46
CA ARG A 386 2.37 3.16 -25.55
C ARG A 386 1.07 3.09 -26.35
N ARG A 387 -0.05 3.48 -25.76
CA ARG A 387 -1.36 3.58 -26.42
C ARG A 387 -1.59 4.94 -27.08
N GLY A 388 -0.60 5.85 -27.02
CA GLY A 388 -0.73 7.21 -27.56
C GLY A 388 -1.70 8.08 -26.77
N ILE A 389 -1.96 7.75 -25.49
CA ILE A 389 -2.80 8.52 -24.59
C ILE A 389 -1.88 9.45 -23.80
N GLU A 390 -2.01 10.74 -24.01
CA GLU A 390 -1.33 11.76 -23.21
C GLU A 390 -2.09 11.92 -21.90
N LEU A 391 -1.45 11.56 -20.79
CA LEU A 391 -2.00 11.71 -19.45
C LEU A 391 -1.10 12.64 -18.62
N ASP A 392 -1.72 13.59 -17.96
CA ASP A 392 -1.04 14.37 -16.95
C ASP A 392 -0.68 13.48 -15.75
N PHE A 393 0.58 13.58 -15.29
CA PHE A 393 1.09 12.74 -14.22
C PHE A 393 0.38 12.97 -12.89
N ASP A 394 0.14 14.23 -12.55
CA ASP A 394 -0.48 14.60 -11.28
C ASP A 394 -1.95 14.19 -11.24
N VAL A 395 -2.66 14.25 -12.38
CA VAL A 395 -4.04 13.75 -12.52
C VAL A 395 -4.09 12.24 -12.32
N VAL A 396 -3.19 11.48 -12.96
CA VAL A 396 -3.12 10.02 -12.77
C VAL A 396 -2.83 9.68 -11.30
N ALA A 397 -1.88 10.37 -10.68
CA ALA A 397 -1.52 10.16 -9.29
C ALA A 397 -2.70 10.46 -8.34
N LYS A 398 -3.40 11.58 -8.54
CA LYS A 398 -4.58 11.97 -7.76
C LYS A 398 -5.71 10.94 -7.88
N LEU A 399 -6.03 10.50 -9.10
CA LEU A 399 -7.07 9.48 -9.32
C LEU A 399 -6.66 8.10 -8.80
N MET A 400 -5.38 7.76 -8.89
CA MET A 400 -4.88 6.50 -8.37
C MET A 400 -4.90 6.43 -6.84
N VAL A 401 -4.64 7.55 -6.16
CA VAL A 401 -4.86 7.67 -4.71
C VAL A 401 -6.32 7.33 -4.37
N LEU A 402 -7.28 7.90 -5.09
CA LEU A 402 -8.69 7.61 -4.89
C LEU A 402 -9.00 6.12 -5.14
N GLU A 403 -8.53 5.58 -6.25
CA GLU A 403 -8.78 4.20 -6.64
C GLU A 403 -8.19 3.17 -5.66
N VAL A 404 -6.94 3.37 -5.23
CA VAL A 404 -6.19 2.39 -4.44
C VAL A 404 -6.48 2.52 -2.94
N LEU A 405 -6.60 3.75 -2.45
CA LEU A 405 -6.68 4.04 -1.02
C LEU A 405 -8.10 4.36 -0.54
N LEU A 406 -8.99 4.74 -1.44
CA LEU A 406 -10.37 5.13 -1.16
C LEU A 406 -11.35 4.42 -2.13
N PRO A 407 -11.40 3.08 -2.14
CA PRO A 407 -12.12 2.31 -3.17
C PRO A 407 -13.63 2.59 -3.21
N ASP A 408 -14.27 2.85 -2.07
CA ASP A 408 -15.70 3.15 -2.01
C ASP A 408 -16.01 4.52 -2.61
N GLN A 409 -15.14 5.50 -2.35
CA GLN A 409 -15.23 6.84 -2.90
C GLN A 409 -14.94 6.83 -4.41
N PHE A 410 -14.03 5.98 -4.86
CA PHE A 410 -13.78 5.77 -6.28
C PHE A 410 -15.02 5.22 -7.01
N GLN A 411 -15.74 4.27 -6.41
CA GLN A 411 -17.01 3.79 -6.95
C GLN A 411 -18.07 4.90 -7.05
N SER A 412 -18.08 5.83 -6.10
CA SER A 412 -18.94 7.01 -6.16
C SER A 412 -18.61 7.89 -7.39
N VAL A 413 -17.30 8.13 -7.65
CA VAL A 413 -16.84 8.88 -8.83
C VAL A 413 -17.23 8.17 -10.14
N LEU A 414 -17.08 6.85 -10.20
CA LEU A 414 -17.54 6.06 -11.35
C LEU A 414 -19.06 6.13 -11.52
N SER A 415 -19.81 6.19 -10.44
CA SER A 415 -21.25 6.39 -10.48
C SER A 415 -21.61 7.76 -11.04
N TRP A 416 -20.94 8.83 -10.59
CA TRP A 416 -21.14 10.19 -11.13
C TRP A 416 -20.80 10.28 -12.62
N LEU A 417 -19.75 9.57 -13.07
CA LEU A 417 -19.45 9.47 -14.50
C LEU A 417 -20.62 8.83 -15.27
N ARG A 418 -21.18 7.74 -14.73
CA ARG A 418 -22.32 7.03 -15.37
C ARG A 418 -23.60 7.87 -15.42
N THR A 419 -23.86 8.67 -14.37
CA THR A 419 -25.04 9.54 -14.31
C THR A 419 -24.84 10.89 -15.01
N GLY A 420 -23.62 11.21 -15.44
CA GLY A 420 -23.29 12.48 -16.08
C GLY A 420 -23.14 13.65 -15.10
N GLU A 421 -23.10 13.35 -13.81
CA GLU A 421 -22.97 14.35 -12.74
C GLU A 421 -21.51 14.64 -12.34
N LEU A 422 -20.53 13.96 -12.98
CA LEU A 422 -19.14 13.95 -12.54
C LEU A 422 -18.58 15.37 -12.34
N ARG A 423 -18.72 16.25 -13.34
CA ARG A 423 -18.17 17.62 -13.27
C ARG A 423 -18.82 18.44 -12.16
N ASP A 424 -20.15 18.42 -12.07
CA ASP A 424 -20.90 19.20 -11.07
C ASP A 424 -20.59 18.73 -9.64
N ARG A 425 -20.42 17.41 -9.48
CA ARG A 425 -20.05 16.81 -8.20
C ARG A 425 -18.61 17.14 -7.81
N LEU A 426 -17.67 17.07 -8.75
CA LEU A 426 -16.28 17.46 -8.52
C LEU A 426 -16.16 18.95 -8.22
N GLU A 427 -16.83 19.83 -8.99
CA GLU A 427 -16.85 21.26 -8.72
C GLU A 427 -17.38 21.57 -7.30
N SER A 428 -18.50 20.96 -6.91
CA SER A 428 -19.08 21.10 -5.57
C SER A 428 -18.14 20.61 -4.47
N LEU A 429 -17.47 19.48 -4.71
CA LEU A 429 -16.53 18.85 -3.78
C LEU A 429 -15.27 19.71 -3.61
N GLU A 430 -14.68 20.17 -4.71
CA GLU A 430 -13.47 20.99 -4.70
C GLU A 430 -13.76 22.38 -4.11
N ALA A 431 -14.92 22.96 -4.39
CA ALA A 431 -15.38 24.18 -3.74
C ALA A 431 -15.56 24.00 -2.22
N GLN A 432 -16.08 22.86 -1.78
CA GLN A 432 -16.20 22.54 -0.35
C GLN A 432 -14.83 22.31 0.29
N ALA A 433 -13.91 21.65 -0.42
CA ALA A 433 -12.55 21.37 0.05
C ALA A 433 -11.72 22.65 0.24
N ASN A 434 -11.93 23.64 -0.62
CA ASN A 434 -11.18 24.91 -0.62
C ASN A 434 -11.81 25.99 0.27
N ARG A 435 -12.95 25.71 0.94
CA ARG A 435 -13.53 26.67 1.90
C ARG A 435 -12.58 26.87 3.08
N PRO A 436 -12.30 28.13 3.48
CA PRO A 436 -11.56 28.38 4.72
C PRO A 436 -12.33 27.75 5.88
N LYS A 437 -11.63 27.04 6.78
CA LYS A 437 -12.25 26.61 8.05
C LYS A 437 -12.70 27.85 8.79
N GLU A 438 -14.00 28.02 8.99
CA GLU A 438 -14.50 29.02 9.95
C GLU A 438 -13.85 28.72 11.31
N PRO A 439 -13.31 29.74 12.00
CA PRO A 439 -12.82 29.53 13.34
C PRO A 439 -13.95 28.98 14.20
N PRO A 440 -13.67 28.03 15.11
CA PRO A 440 -14.70 27.47 15.96
C PRO A 440 -15.40 28.63 16.69
N VAL A 441 -16.71 28.72 16.52
CA VAL A 441 -17.54 29.68 17.26
C VAL A 441 -17.28 29.43 18.73
N PRO A 442 -16.80 30.42 19.50
CA PRO A 442 -16.56 30.23 20.92
C PRO A 442 -17.89 29.82 21.56
N ALA A 443 -17.88 28.73 22.29
CA ALA A 443 -19.04 28.29 23.04
C ALA A 443 -19.53 29.46 23.92
N PRO A 444 -20.86 29.71 24.01
CA PRO A 444 -21.38 30.76 24.86
C PRO A 444 -20.89 30.51 26.30
N PRO A 445 -20.52 31.57 27.03
CA PRO A 445 -20.05 31.41 28.39
C PRO A 445 -21.14 30.72 29.23
N THR A 446 -20.80 29.59 29.79
CA THR A 446 -21.65 28.92 30.78
C THR A 446 -21.59 29.76 32.04
N ASP A 447 -22.67 30.47 32.34
CA ASP A 447 -22.83 31.15 33.63
C ASP A 447 -22.65 30.13 34.76
N LEU A 448 -21.56 30.29 35.48
CA LEU A 448 -21.35 29.62 36.78
C LEU A 448 -22.27 30.28 37.80
N ALA A 449 -23.46 29.70 37.97
CA ALA A 449 -24.25 29.99 39.16
C ALA A 449 -23.73 29.11 40.32
N ASP A 450 -23.24 29.80 41.35
CA ASP A 450 -22.91 29.29 42.67
C ASP A 450 -23.96 28.29 43.18
N HIS A 451 -23.53 27.10 43.56
CA HIS A 451 -24.15 26.35 44.65
C HIS A 451 -23.08 25.54 45.39
N ALA A 452 -23.01 25.85 46.71
CA ALA A 452 -22.21 25.19 47.71
C ALA A 452 -22.70 23.75 47.98
N PRO A 453 -21.85 22.93 48.65
CA PRO A 453 -22.10 21.49 48.77
C PRO A 453 -22.99 21.14 49.93
N ASP A 454 -23.87 20.17 49.76
CA ASP A 454 -24.47 19.44 50.88
C ASP A 454 -24.27 17.94 50.74
N GLU A 455 -24.11 17.33 51.91
CA GLU A 455 -23.61 16.02 52.25
C GLU A 455 -24.53 14.82 51.81
N PRO A 456 -24.07 13.58 52.02
CA PRO A 456 -24.62 12.39 51.37
C PRO A 456 -25.72 11.69 52.18
N ALA A 457 -26.62 11.02 51.46
CA ALA A 457 -27.55 10.07 52.08
C ALA A 457 -27.54 8.72 51.40
N GLU A 458 -27.47 7.74 52.29
CA GLU A 458 -27.32 6.30 52.15
C GLU A 458 -28.38 5.57 51.29
N ILE A 459 -27.91 4.53 50.67
CA ILE A 459 -28.36 3.13 50.61
C ILE A 459 -29.86 2.82 50.69
N ALA A 460 -30.38 2.13 49.67
CA ALA A 460 -31.11 0.86 49.86
C ALA A 460 -31.24 0.10 48.53
N ALA A 461 -30.76 -1.12 48.58
CA ALA A 461 -31.03 -2.17 47.61
C ALA A 461 -32.49 -2.61 47.66
N ASP A 462 -33.09 -2.98 46.55
CA ASP A 462 -33.83 -4.25 46.56
C ASP A 462 -33.95 -4.87 45.16
N VAL A 463 -33.99 -6.19 45.17
CA VAL A 463 -33.90 -7.19 44.12
C VAL A 463 -35.35 -7.56 43.68
N THR A 464 -35.49 -7.93 42.44
CA THR A 464 -36.31 -8.98 41.78
C THR A 464 -36.82 -8.47 40.45
N GLY A 465 -36.51 -9.02 39.28
CA GLY A 465 -36.81 -10.37 38.82
C GLY A 465 -38.16 -10.43 38.10
N ALA A 466 -38.16 -10.47 36.78
CA ALA A 466 -38.99 -11.37 35.96
C ALA A 466 -39.04 -10.98 34.46
N GLU A 467 -38.81 -11.95 33.66
CA GLU A 467 -38.91 -12.00 32.18
C GLU A 467 -40.39 -12.05 31.70
N PRO A 468 -40.62 -12.32 30.41
CA PRO A 468 -41.36 -11.44 29.50
C PRO A 468 -42.76 -12.01 29.18
N ASP A 469 -43.59 -11.22 28.56
CA ASP A 469 -44.76 -11.79 27.84
C ASP A 469 -45.09 -11.04 26.55
N ASP A 470 -45.27 -11.84 25.53
CA ASP A 470 -45.81 -11.56 24.23
C ASP A 470 -47.26 -11.06 24.31
N THR A 471 -47.63 -10.08 23.50
CA THR A 471 -48.84 -10.14 22.68
C THR A 471 -48.95 -8.96 21.71
N ALA A 472 -49.22 -9.31 20.47
CA ALA A 472 -49.67 -8.44 19.41
C ALA A 472 -51.09 -7.93 19.63
N GLU A 473 -51.40 -6.74 19.16
CA GLU A 473 -52.66 -6.46 18.40
C GLU A 473 -52.76 -5.01 17.90
N ASP A 474 -52.98 -4.96 16.62
CA ASP A 474 -53.80 -4.07 15.79
C ASP A 474 -54.35 -2.74 16.37
N ALA A 475 -54.07 -1.64 15.66
CA ALA A 475 -55.06 -0.61 15.38
C ALA A 475 -54.67 0.29 14.19
N ARG A 476 -55.57 0.35 13.23
CA ARG A 476 -55.57 1.18 12.01
C ARG A 476 -56.04 2.64 12.30
N PRO A 477 -55.96 3.49 11.28
CA PRO A 477 -55.69 4.92 11.40
C PRO A 477 -56.94 5.80 11.48
N SER A 478 -56.79 7.01 11.97
CA SER A 478 -57.81 8.05 11.85
C SER A 478 -57.28 9.25 11.04
N GLU A 479 -58.18 9.76 10.25
CA GLU A 479 -58.07 10.74 9.17
C GLU A 479 -57.81 12.18 9.65
N ALA A 480 -57.07 12.87 8.79
CA ALA A 480 -57.18 14.25 8.29
C ALA A 480 -57.54 15.41 9.24
N GLU A 481 -56.64 16.39 9.22
CA GLU A 481 -57.06 17.79 9.09
C GLU A 481 -56.02 18.66 8.38
N ASP A 482 -56.49 19.51 7.49
CA ASP A 482 -55.81 20.43 6.62
C ASP A 482 -54.97 21.49 7.36
N ALA A 483 -53.77 21.80 6.84
CA ALA A 483 -53.13 23.07 7.07
C ALA A 483 -52.22 23.48 5.86
N PRO A 484 -52.01 24.76 5.63
CA PRO A 484 -51.85 25.30 4.30
C PRO A 484 -50.41 25.17 3.76
N THR A 485 -50.36 24.94 2.46
CA THR A 485 -49.17 24.97 1.59
C THR A 485 -48.40 26.28 1.75
N GLN A 486 -47.29 26.22 2.47
CA GLN A 486 -46.18 27.17 2.26
C GLN A 486 -45.20 26.53 1.33
N ALA A 487 -45.07 27.10 0.13
CA ALA A 487 -44.01 26.81 -0.82
C ALA A 487 -42.68 27.20 -0.19
N ALA A 488 -42.04 26.26 0.54
CA ALA A 488 -40.65 26.37 0.90
C ALA A 488 -39.85 26.15 -0.37
N SER A 489 -39.23 27.21 -0.84
CA SER A 489 -38.12 27.16 -1.78
C SER A 489 -37.18 26.01 -1.39
N ALA A 490 -37.07 25.00 -2.24
CA ALA A 490 -36.09 23.93 -2.11
C ALA A 490 -34.71 24.56 -2.33
N ALA A 491 -34.12 25.10 -1.26
CA ALA A 491 -32.70 25.32 -1.20
C ALA A 491 -32.08 23.92 -1.39
N ALA A 492 -31.41 23.70 -2.51
CA ALA A 492 -30.68 22.47 -2.80
C ALA A 492 -29.74 22.23 -1.62
N VAL A 493 -30.02 21.20 -0.82
CA VAL A 493 -29.13 20.78 0.26
C VAL A 493 -27.79 20.43 -0.42
N ALA A 494 -26.76 21.21 -0.09
CA ALA A 494 -25.43 20.97 -0.63
C ALA A 494 -25.03 19.51 -0.35
N PRO A 495 -24.52 18.77 -1.33
CA PRO A 495 -24.16 17.38 -1.14
C PRO A 495 -23.12 17.24 -0.03
N HIS A 496 -23.41 16.40 0.95
CA HIS A 496 -22.48 16.14 2.04
C HIS A 496 -21.48 15.07 1.58
N PHE A 497 -20.21 15.43 1.48
CA PHE A 497 -19.15 14.52 1.11
C PHE A 497 -18.42 13.98 2.35
N ALA A 498 -17.92 12.74 2.26
CA ALA A 498 -17.11 12.15 3.31
C ALA A 498 -15.80 12.94 3.51
N GLU A 499 -15.32 13.01 4.74
CA GLU A 499 -14.11 13.80 5.08
C GLU A 499 -12.87 13.37 4.27
N ASP A 500 -12.70 12.05 4.06
CA ASP A 500 -11.62 11.52 3.22
C ASP A 500 -11.71 12.01 1.76
N MET A 501 -12.94 12.15 1.24
CA MET A 501 -13.18 12.68 -0.10
C MET A 501 -12.83 14.16 -0.19
N ILE A 502 -13.15 14.93 0.84
CA ILE A 502 -12.80 16.35 0.95
C ILE A 502 -11.28 16.52 1.04
N ARG A 503 -10.59 15.68 1.81
CA ARG A 503 -9.12 15.69 1.90
C ARG A 503 -8.47 15.34 0.56
N TRP A 504 -8.99 14.33 -0.13
CA TRP A 504 -8.52 13.96 -1.45
C TRP A 504 -8.72 15.09 -2.46
N ALA A 505 -9.86 15.78 -2.42
CA ALA A 505 -10.15 16.88 -3.33
C ALA A 505 -9.16 18.04 -3.21
N LYS A 506 -8.62 18.29 -2.01
CA LYS A 506 -7.59 19.31 -1.77
C LYS A 506 -6.26 19.09 -2.49
N LEU A 507 -6.01 17.85 -2.96
CA LEU A 507 -4.82 17.59 -3.75
C LEU A 507 -4.92 18.28 -5.10
N PRO A 508 -3.89 19.01 -5.54
CA PRO A 508 -3.82 19.51 -6.90
C PRO A 508 -3.55 18.36 -7.90
N PRO A 509 -3.95 18.49 -9.16
CA PRO A 509 -4.74 19.61 -9.72
C PRO A 509 -6.24 19.47 -9.43
N ASP A 510 -7.00 20.57 -9.63
CA ASP A 510 -8.45 20.50 -9.66
C ASP A 510 -8.88 19.68 -10.90
N LEU A 511 -9.92 18.86 -10.72
CA LEU A 511 -10.31 17.87 -11.73
C LEU A 511 -11.60 18.24 -12.48
N HIS A 512 -12.41 19.14 -11.95
CA HIS A 512 -13.72 19.47 -12.52
C HIS A 512 -13.66 20.02 -13.94
N ASP A 513 -12.57 20.73 -14.31
CA ASP A 513 -12.38 21.28 -15.64
C ASP A 513 -11.72 20.31 -16.65
N LEU A 514 -11.27 19.15 -16.18
CA LEU A 514 -10.53 18.18 -17.00
C LEU A 514 -11.44 17.10 -17.60
N ASP A 515 -11.10 16.65 -18.80
CA ASP A 515 -11.67 15.40 -19.33
C ASP A 515 -11.05 14.19 -18.66
N LEU A 516 -11.74 13.64 -17.68
CA LEU A 516 -11.29 12.48 -16.92
C LEU A 516 -11.58 11.14 -17.59
N SER A 517 -12.30 11.12 -18.72
CA SER A 517 -12.67 9.87 -19.40
C SER A 517 -11.47 8.98 -19.71
N PRO A 518 -10.34 9.49 -20.28
CA PRO A 518 -9.17 8.66 -20.57
C PRO A 518 -8.55 8.04 -19.31
N TYR A 519 -8.51 8.81 -18.21
CA TYR A 519 -7.94 8.38 -16.93
C TYR A 519 -8.79 7.31 -16.27
N LEU A 520 -10.11 7.51 -16.21
CA LEU A 520 -11.06 6.58 -15.60
C LEU A 520 -11.18 5.28 -16.40
N HIS A 521 -11.12 5.34 -17.73
CA HIS A 521 -11.07 4.15 -18.58
C HIS A 521 -9.79 3.35 -18.37
N LEU A 522 -8.65 4.03 -18.18
CA LEU A 522 -7.40 3.37 -17.87
C LEU A 522 -7.49 2.68 -16.49
N ALA A 523 -7.97 3.39 -15.46
CA ALA A 523 -8.13 2.86 -14.12
C ALA A 523 -9.06 1.65 -14.07
N ALA A 524 -10.22 1.72 -14.72
CA ALA A 524 -11.17 0.62 -14.82
C ALA A 524 -10.58 -0.62 -15.50
N SER A 525 -9.74 -0.44 -16.52
CA SER A 525 -9.08 -1.55 -17.21
C SER A 525 -8.10 -2.32 -16.32
N PHE A 526 -7.54 -1.70 -15.29
CA PHE A 526 -6.65 -2.36 -14.32
C PHE A 526 -7.40 -3.13 -13.23
N ARG A 527 -8.61 -2.71 -12.89
CA ARG A 527 -9.43 -3.39 -11.88
C ARG A 527 -10.25 -4.56 -12.44
N GLY A 528 -10.32 -4.68 -13.78
CA GLY A 528 -11.27 -5.59 -14.38
C GLY A 528 -12.73 -5.15 -14.17
N ASP A 529 -12.92 -3.97 -13.57
CA ASP A 529 -14.20 -3.30 -13.53
C ASP A 529 -14.51 -2.87 -14.97
N LEU A 530 -15.40 -3.61 -15.62
CA LEU A 530 -16.02 -3.09 -16.80
C LEU A 530 -16.64 -1.75 -16.36
N LEU A 531 -16.03 -0.63 -16.82
CA LEU A 531 -16.83 0.55 -17.02
C LEU A 531 -17.86 0.14 -18.06
N VAL A 532 -18.91 -0.48 -17.61
CA VAL A 532 -20.17 -0.46 -18.29
C VAL A 532 -20.56 1.02 -18.22
N SER A 533 -19.99 1.84 -19.14
CA SER A 533 -20.75 2.97 -19.64
C SER A 533 -22.12 2.39 -19.82
N ALA A 534 -23.18 3.08 -19.41
CA ALA A 534 -24.54 2.63 -19.64
C ALA A 534 -24.60 2.27 -21.12
N GLU A 535 -24.26 1.01 -21.40
CA GLU A 535 -24.20 0.54 -22.77
C GLU A 535 -25.63 0.60 -23.19
N LEU A 536 -25.88 1.52 -24.10
CA LEU A 536 -27.17 1.55 -24.75
C LEU A 536 -27.49 0.11 -25.15
N PRO A 537 -28.69 -0.35 -24.92
CA PRO A 537 -29.16 -1.61 -25.45
C PRO A 537 -28.72 -1.74 -26.91
N GLN A 538 -28.36 -2.93 -27.36
CA GLN A 538 -27.74 -3.13 -28.65
C GLN A 538 -28.51 -2.47 -29.81
N HIS A 539 -29.86 -2.46 -29.74
CA HIS A 539 -30.72 -1.82 -30.71
C HIS A 539 -30.61 -0.29 -30.77
N LEU A 540 -30.14 0.35 -29.67
CA LEU A 540 -29.97 1.80 -29.62
C LEU A 540 -28.55 2.26 -29.98
N ARG A 541 -27.55 1.34 -29.98
CA ARG A 541 -26.15 1.71 -30.27
C ARG A 541 -25.94 2.29 -31.65
N ASP A 542 -26.50 1.63 -32.66
CA ASP A 542 -26.41 2.09 -34.04
C ASP A 542 -27.14 3.42 -34.23
N LEU A 543 -28.30 3.56 -33.59
CA LEU A 543 -29.09 4.77 -33.60
C LEU A 543 -28.37 5.94 -32.93
N ALA A 544 -27.73 5.72 -31.78
CA ALA A 544 -26.92 6.71 -31.09
C ALA A 544 -25.70 7.15 -31.95
N ALA A 545 -25.04 6.20 -32.59
CA ALA A 545 -23.92 6.50 -33.48
C ALA A 545 -24.37 7.34 -34.68
N GLN A 546 -25.51 7.02 -35.29
CA GLN A 546 -26.09 7.77 -36.39
C GLN A 546 -26.54 9.18 -35.97
N LEU A 547 -27.16 9.31 -34.79
CA LEU A 547 -27.56 10.61 -34.22
C LEU A 547 -26.37 11.52 -33.96
N ALA A 548 -25.29 10.96 -33.42
CA ALA A 548 -24.06 11.70 -33.09
C ALA A 548 -23.16 11.93 -34.32
N SER A 549 -23.42 11.30 -35.47
CA SER A 549 -22.59 11.43 -36.65
C SER A 549 -22.66 12.83 -37.27
N THR A 550 -21.51 13.36 -37.67
CA THR A 550 -21.41 14.59 -38.47
C THR A 550 -21.51 14.37 -39.98
N ARG A 551 -21.51 13.09 -40.43
CA ARG A 551 -21.57 12.72 -41.84
C ARG A 551 -23.01 12.77 -42.32
N THR A 552 -23.21 13.39 -43.48
CA THR A 552 -24.54 13.56 -44.08
C THR A 552 -25.17 12.22 -44.49
N VAL A 553 -24.36 11.23 -44.87
CA VAL A 553 -24.84 9.90 -45.27
C VAL A 553 -25.49 9.17 -44.09
N ASP A 554 -24.84 9.16 -42.92
CA ASP A 554 -25.34 8.48 -41.73
C ASP A 554 -26.65 9.12 -41.24
N ARG A 555 -26.76 10.44 -41.34
CA ARG A 555 -27.95 11.20 -40.93
C ARG A 555 -29.15 10.98 -41.88
N ARG A 556 -28.92 10.70 -43.14
CA ARG A 556 -30.00 10.43 -44.11
C ARG A 556 -30.66 9.07 -43.90
N GLN A 557 -29.99 8.15 -43.25
CA GLN A 557 -30.56 6.84 -42.91
C GLN A 557 -31.59 6.93 -41.78
N LEU A 558 -31.51 7.96 -40.93
CA LEU A 558 -32.46 8.25 -39.86
C LEU A 558 -33.65 9.04 -40.38
N THR A 559 -34.81 8.42 -40.41
CA THR A 559 -36.07 9.10 -40.75
C THR A 559 -36.72 9.65 -39.50
N ASP A 560 -37.49 10.73 -39.64
CA ASP A 560 -38.23 11.29 -38.50
C ASP A 560 -39.34 10.34 -38.01
N GLU A 561 -39.81 9.43 -38.84
CA GLU A 561 -40.72 8.36 -38.48
C GLU A 561 -40.06 7.34 -37.55
N SER A 562 -38.83 6.93 -37.87
CA SER A 562 -38.08 5.99 -37.02
C SER A 562 -37.76 6.57 -35.64
N LEU A 563 -37.52 7.86 -35.56
CA LEU A 563 -37.31 8.53 -34.28
C LEU A 563 -38.62 8.62 -33.45
N ARG A 564 -39.74 8.97 -34.10
CA ARG A 564 -41.05 9.06 -33.40
C ARG A 564 -41.59 7.71 -32.92
N ALA A 565 -41.12 6.62 -33.51
CA ALA A 565 -41.51 5.26 -33.14
C ALA A 565 -40.81 4.74 -31.87
N LEU A 566 -39.82 5.48 -31.34
CA LEU A 566 -39.07 5.09 -30.12
C LEU A 566 -39.96 5.17 -28.87
N THR A 567 -39.74 4.25 -27.97
CA THR A 567 -40.41 4.29 -26.64
C THR A 567 -39.83 5.44 -25.80
N THR A 568 -40.60 5.89 -24.82
CA THR A 568 -40.15 6.96 -23.91
C THR A 568 -38.84 6.59 -23.22
N ASP A 569 -38.66 5.33 -22.82
CA ASP A 569 -37.44 4.82 -22.16
C ASP A 569 -36.25 4.82 -23.13
N ASP A 570 -36.44 4.42 -24.39
CA ASP A 570 -35.39 4.48 -25.42
C ASP A 570 -34.94 5.91 -25.69
N VAL A 571 -35.88 6.85 -25.74
CA VAL A 571 -35.60 8.29 -25.96
C VAL A 571 -34.81 8.85 -24.78
N ASP A 572 -35.18 8.51 -23.54
CA ASP A 572 -34.45 8.95 -22.35
C ASP A 572 -33.05 8.36 -22.27
N GLN A 573 -32.87 7.10 -22.65
CA GLN A 573 -31.56 6.46 -22.70
C GLN A 573 -30.66 7.10 -23.77
N LEU A 574 -31.21 7.35 -24.97
CA LEU A 574 -30.49 8.03 -26.05
C LEU A 574 -30.12 9.47 -25.68
N LEU A 575 -31.05 10.21 -25.06
CA LEU A 575 -30.80 11.56 -24.61
C LEU A 575 -29.66 11.61 -23.59
N ARG A 576 -29.69 10.77 -22.56
CA ARG A 576 -28.62 10.67 -21.55
C ARG A 576 -27.28 10.35 -22.20
N HIS A 577 -27.25 9.40 -23.11
CA HIS A 577 -26.01 9.03 -23.83
C HIS A 577 -25.44 10.18 -24.66
N LEU A 578 -26.29 10.90 -25.40
CA LEU A 578 -25.87 12.04 -26.23
C LEU A 578 -25.43 13.23 -25.36
N VAL A 579 -26.10 13.48 -24.22
CA VAL A 579 -25.72 14.51 -23.26
C VAL A 579 -24.32 14.26 -22.70
N LEU A 580 -24.04 13.01 -22.28
CA LEU A 580 -22.71 12.61 -21.82
C LEU A 580 -21.64 12.85 -22.89
N ARG A 581 -21.91 12.46 -24.14
CA ARG A 581 -20.98 12.70 -25.26
C ARG A 581 -20.76 14.18 -25.55
N ALA A 582 -21.82 14.99 -25.52
CA ALA A 582 -21.72 16.42 -25.76
C ALA A 582 -20.91 17.15 -24.67
N ARG A 583 -20.99 16.67 -23.45
CA ARG A 583 -20.37 17.29 -22.27
C ARG A 583 -18.92 16.82 -22.08
N ASP A 584 -18.67 15.52 -22.19
CA ASP A 584 -17.40 14.92 -21.80
C ASP A 584 -16.42 14.71 -22.97
N ARG A 585 -16.89 14.83 -24.23
CA ARG A 585 -16.08 14.65 -25.43
C ARG A 585 -16.17 15.86 -26.35
N VAL A 586 -15.31 16.83 -26.13
CA VAL A 586 -15.29 18.09 -26.89
C VAL A 586 -15.24 17.89 -28.40
N GLN A 587 -14.49 16.88 -28.88
CA GLN A 587 -14.38 16.57 -30.32
C GLN A 587 -15.69 16.05 -30.93
N GLU A 588 -16.53 15.38 -30.13
CA GLU A 588 -17.82 14.81 -30.56
C GLU A 588 -19.00 15.73 -30.26
N GLN A 589 -18.77 16.84 -29.52
CA GLN A 589 -19.77 17.76 -29.01
C GLN A 589 -20.75 18.23 -30.12
N ARG A 590 -20.22 18.62 -31.27
CA ARG A 590 -21.02 19.09 -32.38
C ARG A 590 -22.01 18.03 -32.87
N GLY A 591 -21.58 16.80 -33.00
CA GLY A 591 -22.42 15.69 -33.43
C GLY A 591 -23.48 15.33 -32.42
N ALA A 592 -23.07 15.22 -31.17
CA ALA A 592 -23.94 14.88 -30.03
C ALA A 592 -25.04 15.94 -29.82
N VAL A 593 -24.68 17.23 -29.84
CA VAL A 593 -25.65 18.35 -29.74
C VAL A 593 -26.63 18.34 -30.90
N ALA A 594 -26.17 18.09 -32.12
CA ALA A 594 -27.07 17.95 -33.26
C ALA A 594 -28.04 16.77 -33.11
N GLY A 595 -27.57 15.65 -32.52
CA GLY A 595 -28.41 14.50 -32.17
C GLY A 595 -29.46 14.82 -31.11
N ILE A 596 -29.08 15.53 -30.03
CA ILE A 596 -30.01 15.99 -29.00
C ILE A 596 -31.11 16.89 -29.58
N VAL A 597 -30.73 17.86 -30.40
CA VAL A 597 -31.67 18.77 -31.07
C VAL A 597 -32.69 17.98 -31.92
N ARG A 598 -32.19 17.01 -32.67
CA ARG A 598 -33.05 16.19 -33.52
C ARG A 598 -34.01 15.32 -32.71
N LEU A 599 -33.52 14.73 -31.63
CA LEU A 599 -34.34 13.93 -30.72
C LEU A 599 -35.41 14.80 -30.02
N ALA A 600 -35.02 15.99 -29.52
CA ALA A 600 -35.94 16.93 -28.90
C ALA A 600 -36.96 17.55 -29.87
N THR A 601 -36.62 17.58 -31.16
CA THR A 601 -37.56 17.99 -32.22
C THR A 601 -38.58 16.88 -32.54
N ALA A 602 -38.16 15.62 -32.48
CA ALA A 602 -39.04 14.47 -32.69
C ALA A 602 -39.95 14.20 -31.50
N HIS A 603 -39.46 14.44 -30.26
CA HIS A 603 -40.17 14.19 -29.01
C HIS A 603 -40.24 15.43 -28.14
N VAL A 604 -41.44 16.04 -28.04
CA VAL A 604 -41.64 17.27 -27.26
C VAL A 604 -41.44 17.04 -25.73
N ALA A 605 -41.69 15.84 -25.26
CA ALA A 605 -41.56 15.48 -23.84
C ALA A 605 -40.14 15.64 -23.30
N VAL A 606 -39.11 15.46 -24.13
CA VAL A 606 -37.70 15.57 -23.69
C VAL A 606 -37.09 16.97 -23.90
N GLN A 607 -37.85 17.93 -24.44
CA GLN A 607 -37.36 19.29 -24.63
C GLN A 607 -36.87 19.97 -23.34
N PRO A 608 -37.55 19.86 -22.18
CA PRO A 608 -37.05 20.45 -20.95
C PRO A 608 -35.70 19.86 -20.52
N ALA A 609 -35.53 18.54 -20.62
CA ALA A 609 -34.27 17.87 -20.31
C ALA A 609 -33.14 18.24 -21.29
N ALA A 610 -33.47 18.41 -22.58
CA ALA A 610 -32.51 18.87 -23.57
C ALA A 610 -32.04 20.32 -23.31
N LEU A 611 -32.96 21.22 -22.94
CA LEU A 611 -32.63 22.60 -22.58
C LEU A 611 -31.75 22.67 -21.35
N ASP A 612 -32.02 21.83 -20.33
CA ASP A 612 -31.21 21.73 -19.14
C ASP A 612 -29.81 21.21 -19.47
N ALA A 613 -29.72 20.19 -20.32
CA ALA A 613 -28.43 19.69 -20.82
C ALA A 613 -27.62 20.75 -21.55
N PHE A 614 -28.24 21.58 -22.38
CA PHE A 614 -27.56 22.67 -23.07
C PHE A 614 -27.07 23.77 -22.11
N ARG A 615 -27.81 24.08 -21.03
CA ARG A 615 -27.36 25.04 -20.00
C ARG A 615 -26.11 24.56 -19.27
N ARG A 616 -25.96 23.26 -19.12
CA ARG A 616 -24.83 22.62 -18.42
C ARG A 616 -23.62 22.35 -19.31
N LEU A 617 -23.66 22.73 -20.59
CA LEU A 617 -22.48 22.62 -21.44
C LEU A 617 -21.39 23.59 -20.94
N PRO A 618 -20.15 23.12 -20.77
CA PRO A 618 -19.06 23.98 -20.35
C PRO A 618 -18.82 25.08 -21.37
N ALA A 619 -18.97 26.34 -20.97
CA ALA A 619 -18.78 27.47 -21.87
C ALA A 619 -17.35 27.56 -22.39
N SER A 620 -16.34 27.16 -21.58
CA SER A 620 -14.93 27.09 -21.97
C SER A 620 -14.67 26.13 -23.12
N ASP A 621 -15.43 25.03 -23.21
CA ASP A 621 -15.23 23.95 -24.17
C ASP A 621 -16.17 24.03 -25.37
N LEU A 622 -16.98 25.09 -25.46
CA LEU A 622 -17.96 25.25 -26.51
C LEU A 622 -17.29 25.47 -27.87
N GLN A 623 -17.52 24.56 -28.80
CA GLN A 623 -16.97 24.66 -30.14
C GLN A 623 -17.76 25.62 -31.02
N PRO A 624 -17.12 26.33 -31.99
CA PRO A 624 -17.82 27.23 -32.92
C PRO A 624 -18.94 26.52 -33.70
N GLY A 625 -18.72 25.27 -34.10
CA GLY A 625 -19.73 24.48 -34.82
C GLY A 625 -20.94 24.12 -33.97
N THR A 626 -20.74 23.90 -32.67
CA THR A 626 -21.81 23.68 -31.69
C THR A 626 -22.61 24.95 -31.44
N ALA A 627 -21.94 26.08 -31.27
CA ALA A 627 -22.57 27.38 -31.10
C ALA A 627 -23.54 27.73 -32.27
N VAL A 628 -23.13 27.46 -33.51
CA VAL A 628 -23.99 27.65 -34.69
C VAL A 628 -25.22 26.75 -34.65
N ILE A 629 -25.09 25.50 -34.23
CA ILE A 629 -26.24 24.58 -34.12
C ILE A 629 -27.21 25.11 -33.06
N LEU A 630 -26.73 25.46 -31.86
CA LEU A 630 -27.55 25.97 -30.76
C LEU A 630 -28.29 27.25 -31.14
N ALA A 631 -27.62 28.17 -31.85
CA ALA A 631 -28.23 29.42 -32.35
C ALA A 631 -29.37 29.19 -33.34
N GLY A 632 -29.41 28.02 -34.01
CA GLY A 632 -30.45 27.66 -34.99
C GLY A 632 -31.61 26.84 -34.40
N VAL A 633 -31.62 26.55 -33.10
CA VAL A 633 -32.65 25.70 -32.47
C VAL A 633 -33.92 26.51 -32.18
N GLU A 634 -35.05 26.07 -32.72
CA GLU A 634 -36.35 26.68 -32.50
C GLU A 634 -37.17 25.88 -31.44
N ILE A 635 -36.63 25.73 -30.22
CA ILE A 635 -37.32 25.12 -29.09
C ILE A 635 -37.72 26.23 -28.09
N PRO A 636 -38.96 26.21 -27.53
CA PRO A 636 -39.37 27.16 -26.50
C PRO A 636 -38.39 27.15 -25.31
N GLY A 637 -37.88 28.31 -24.89
CA GLY A 637 -36.89 28.44 -23.82
C GLY A 637 -35.42 28.44 -24.27
N MET A 638 -35.12 28.16 -25.55
CA MET A 638 -33.73 28.12 -26.05
C MET A 638 -33.03 29.49 -26.00
N LYS A 639 -33.78 30.58 -26.11
CA LYS A 639 -33.21 31.96 -26.01
C LYS A 639 -32.59 32.20 -24.64
N ASP A 640 -33.18 31.68 -23.59
CA ASP A 640 -32.66 31.83 -22.21
C ASP A 640 -31.37 31.02 -22.04
N VAL A 641 -31.32 29.85 -22.64
CA VAL A 641 -30.11 29.02 -22.67
C VAL A 641 -28.97 29.72 -23.40
N ILE A 642 -29.24 30.27 -24.58
CA ILE A 642 -28.26 31.03 -25.38
C ILE A 642 -27.74 32.24 -24.59
N ASN A 643 -28.63 32.97 -23.94
CA ASN A 643 -28.24 34.14 -23.12
C ASN A 643 -27.37 33.73 -21.91
N ALA A 644 -27.72 32.63 -21.25
CA ALA A 644 -26.95 32.12 -20.11
C ALA A 644 -25.54 31.68 -20.53
N LEU A 645 -25.41 30.94 -21.63
CA LEU A 645 -24.11 30.53 -22.17
C LEU A 645 -23.29 31.74 -22.69
N ALA A 646 -23.93 32.68 -23.37
CA ALA A 646 -23.27 33.87 -23.88
C ALA A 646 -22.74 34.81 -22.77
N ALA A 647 -23.38 34.81 -21.61
CA ALA A 647 -22.92 35.55 -20.43
C ALA A 647 -21.61 34.99 -19.84
N GLN A 648 -21.38 33.69 -19.97
CA GLN A 648 -20.17 32.99 -19.48
C GLN A 648 -19.01 33.07 -20.48
N LEU A 649 -19.27 33.39 -21.76
CA LEU A 649 -18.25 33.43 -22.81
C LEU A 649 -17.57 34.78 -22.92
N PRO A 650 -16.24 34.81 -23.11
CA PRO A 650 -15.55 36.04 -23.47
C PRO A 650 -15.98 36.56 -24.86
N ASP A 651 -15.82 37.86 -25.09
CA ASP A 651 -16.14 38.46 -26.39
C ASP A 651 -15.24 37.85 -27.49
N GLY A 652 -15.85 37.16 -28.44
CA GLY A 652 -15.13 36.43 -29.48
C GLY A 652 -16.04 35.78 -30.53
N ASN A 653 -15.44 34.99 -31.39
CA ASN A 653 -16.13 34.32 -32.50
C ASN A 653 -17.21 33.34 -32.05
N ILE A 654 -17.00 32.64 -30.93
CA ILE A 654 -17.95 31.67 -30.38
C ILE A 654 -19.20 32.37 -29.87
N LYS A 655 -19.04 33.45 -29.10
CA LYS A 655 -20.15 34.26 -28.60
C LYS A 655 -20.94 34.89 -29.75
N LYS A 656 -20.26 35.37 -30.78
CA LYS A 656 -20.90 35.86 -32.03
C LYS A 656 -21.69 34.75 -32.73
N ALA A 657 -21.10 33.55 -32.89
CA ALA A 657 -21.75 32.42 -33.52
C ALA A 657 -22.99 31.96 -32.75
N LEU A 658 -22.96 32.03 -31.41
CA LEU A 658 -24.07 31.64 -30.55
C LEU A 658 -25.24 32.65 -30.61
N THR A 659 -24.92 33.94 -30.67
CA THR A 659 -25.93 35.01 -30.61
C THR A 659 -26.47 35.45 -32.00
N THR A 660 -25.84 35.01 -33.09
CA THR A 660 -26.26 35.33 -34.44
C THR A 660 -27.01 34.16 -35.05
N PRO A 661 -28.33 34.25 -35.24
CA PRO A 661 -29.09 33.17 -35.87
C PRO A 661 -28.56 32.91 -37.31
N PRO A 662 -28.43 31.62 -37.71
CA PRO A 662 -27.98 31.32 -39.06
C PRO A 662 -28.96 31.92 -40.10
N PRO A 663 -28.48 32.40 -41.25
CA PRO A 663 -29.35 32.91 -42.28
C PRO A 663 -30.36 31.83 -42.70
N LYS A 664 -31.66 32.18 -42.68
CA LYS A 664 -32.73 31.26 -43.12
C LYS A 664 -32.41 30.81 -44.53
N GLY A 665 -31.85 29.59 -44.66
CA GLY A 665 -31.44 29.03 -45.95
C GLY A 665 -32.61 28.94 -46.90
N GLY A 666 -32.48 29.60 -48.04
CA GLY A 666 -33.36 29.39 -49.15
C GLY A 666 -33.36 27.89 -49.56
N LYS A 667 -34.55 27.37 -49.80
CA LYS A 667 -34.78 26.02 -50.32
C LYS A 667 -33.80 25.71 -51.46
N ARG A 668 -32.95 24.71 -51.27
CA ARG A 668 -32.35 23.93 -52.34
C ARG A 668 -32.55 22.46 -52.07
#